data_6f64b54c2df981b346be30f1bc925bda
#
_entry.id   6f64b54c2df981b346be30f1bc925bda
#
_cell.length_a   1.000
_cell.length_b   1.000
_cell.length_c   1.000
_cell.angle_alpha   90.00
_cell.angle_beta   90.00
_cell.angle_gamma   90.00
#
_symmetry.space_group_name_H-M   'P 1'
#
loop_
_entity.id
_entity.type
_entity.pdbx_description
1 polymer ?
#
loop_
_entity_poly.entity_id
_entity_poly.type
_entity_poly.pdbx_seq_one_letter_code
_entity_poly.pdbx_strand_id
1 'polypeptide(L)'
;MNKHKSANQNRLIISISVIAIILASYWQVQNYGFISYDDQLYIVDNYRIHSGFTFKSIVDALTNVHTGHWHPLTIMSHMLDWNLFGDNAGGHHWTSVIIHILNAVLLFLFFQYLTGAIWKSAFIAALFAIHPINVESVAWIAERKNVLSTFFWILTMFLYVWYVRSPSWKRYLPMFLCFALGLMAKPMLVTLPFVLLLLDYWPLNRTIINQQNKNQAEIPEPISLKKYKITSLIWEKVPLLFLTAISICLTFYAAKSVGTIASLNILPLNKRISNAIVSYALYLKKLFWPIDLAVFYPHLDLSLWQVSVAALFLLIITIIVCKYFHKYPYLPVGWFWYLGTLVPVIGIVQVGGQAMADRYAYLPFIGLFIIVTWGAADIFKKRISIKIIAMISALIILALTVVAHCQVKYWRDTFTLFSHTLNVTKNNFIAHNGMASELLKQDKIEEAITHYNVMLILDPKSDIPLVGIGRAFSIKGENDAAIATFRQALKLNPESIEAHHNLGFVLFQMGRLDEAIAEYQKAIELNGDNPTLYNNLGNAFAKQGKDIEAIKAYNAALLIRPRDAGAHNNLGMVLMHLYKYDEAIRNFKEAIHLQPEYANAHFYLSEILKRKGLSAEAEYHLNEAIRINSEYKNIDKLQSRHNIGK
;
A
#
# COMPACT_ATOMS: atom_id res chain seq x y z
N MET A 1 -45.43 -16.66 -0.63
CA MET A 1 -44.88 -15.73 -1.65
C MET A 1 -44.59 -14.32 -1.13
N ASN A 2 -45.51 -13.67 -0.39
CA ASN A 2 -45.29 -12.26 0.07
C ASN A 2 -44.13 -12.07 1.04
N LYS A 3 -43.84 -12.99 1.97
CA LYS A 3 -42.70 -12.89 2.90
C LYS A 3 -41.33 -12.97 2.20
N HIS A 4 -41.21 -13.79 1.15
CA HIS A 4 -39.98 -13.89 0.36
C HIS A 4 -39.73 -12.64 -0.51
N LYS A 5 -40.77 -12.05 -1.09
CA LYS A 5 -40.66 -10.76 -1.81
C LYS A 5 -40.20 -9.63 -0.89
N SER A 6 -40.82 -9.52 0.29
CA SER A 6 -40.44 -8.52 1.30
C SER A 6 -38.96 -8.69 1.78
N ALA A 7 -38.50 -9.92 2.02
CA ALA A 7 -37.13 -10.18 2.45
C ALA A 7 -36.09 -9.79 1.36
N ASN A 8 -36.36 -10.09 0.10
CA ASN A 8 -35.47 -9.70 -1.01
C ASN A 8 -35.46 -8.20 -1.24
N GLN A 9 -36.61 -7.53 -1.11
CA GLN A 9 -36.71 -6.08 -1.19
C GLN A 9 -35.90 -5.39 -0.08
N ASN A 10 -35.97 -5.89 1.16
CA ASN A 10 -35.18 -5.36 2.26
C ASN A 10 -33.67 -5.56 2.04
N ARG A 11 -33.23 -6.71 1.50
CA ARG A 11 -31.82 -6.93 1.14
C ARG A 11 -31.33 -5.91 0.12
N LEU A 12 -32.11 -5.65 -0.92
CA LEU A 12 -31.77 -4.70 -1.96
C LEU A 12 -31.67 -3.28 -1.39
N ILE A 13 -32.65 -2.85 -0.60
CA ILE A 13 -32.66 -1.52 0.02
C ILE A 13 -31.43 -1.33 0.92
N ILE A 14 -31.12 -2.31 1.77
CA ILE A 14 -29.95 -2.24 2.66
C ILE A 14 -28.65 -2.18 1.85
N SER A 15 -28.52 -3.01 0.81
CA SER A 15 -27.31 -2.97 -0.06
C SER A 15 -27.15 -1.61 -0.72
N ILE A 16 -28.22 -1.02 -1.27
CA ILE A 16 -28.21 0.32 -1.86
C ILE A 16 -27.83 1.38 -0.80
N SER A 17 -28.40 1.27 0.42
CA SER A 17 -28.08 2.19 1.51
C SER A 17 -26.59 2.11 1.91
N VAL A 18 -26.01 0.91 1.99
CA VAL A 18 -24.58 0.71 2.27
C VAL A 18 -23.72 1.31 1.17
N ILE A 19 -24.08 1.14 -0.09
CA ILE A 19 -23.41 1.77 -1.22
C ILE A 19 -23.49 3.30 -1.11
N ALA A 20 -24.66 3.84 -0.83
CA ALA A 20 -24.88 5.29 -0.76
C ALA A 20 -24.05 5.96 0.34
N ILE A 21 -23.94 5.35 1.54
CA ILE A 21 -23.12 5.91 2.63
C ILE A 21 -21.62 5.83 2.33
N ILE A 22 -21.14 4.79 1.64
CA ILE A 22 -19.74 4.71 1.18
C ILE A 22 -19.48 5.81 0.15
N LEU A 23 -20.36 5.97 -0.85
CA LEU A 23 -20.23 7.05 -1.84
C LEU A 23 -20.22 8.43 -1.18
N ALA A 24 -21.11 8.68 -0.21
CA ALA A 24 -21.14 9.93 0.54
C ALA A 24 -19.83 10.20 1.29
N SER A 25 -19.15 9.16 1.79
CA SER A 25 -17.89 9.30 2.51
C SER A 25 -16.69 9.49 1.58
N TYR A 26 -16.64 8.76 0.46
CA TYR A 26 -15.44 8.63 -0.39
C TYR A 26 -15.54 9.32 -1.75
N TRP A 27 -16.66 9.96 -2.13
CA TRP A 27 -16.84 10.58 -3.45
C TRP A 27 -15.70 11.52 -3.87
N GLN A 28 -15.16 12.23 -2.91
CA GLN A 28 -14.11 13.24 -3.11
C GLN A 28 -12.77 12.66 -3.62
N VAL A 29 -12.52 11.34 -3.49
CA VAL A 29 -11.24 10.72 -3.88
C VAL A 29 -10.94 10.80 -5.38
N GLN A 30 -11.94 11.04 -6.22
CA GLN A 30 -11.77 11.24 -7.67
C GLN A 30 -10.85 12.42 -8.03
N ASN A 31 -10.72 13.38 -7.12
CA ASN A 31 -9.91 14.58 -7.30
C ASN A 31 -8.57 14.50 -6.55
N TYR A 32 -8.19 13.34 -6.01
CA TYR A 32 -7.00 13.17 -5.19
C TYR A 32 -5.82 12.71 -6.04
N GLY A 33 -4.62 13.14 -5.63
CA GLY A 33 -3.36 12.73 -6.24
C GLY A 33 -2.78 11.45 -5.61
N PHE A 34 -1.70 10.97 -6.18
CA PHE A 34 -0.85 9.96 -5.56
C PHE A 34 -0.14 10.56 -4.34
N ILE A 35 0.00 9.78 -3.28
CA ILE A 35 0.73 10.17 -2.08
C ILE A 35 2.21 9.81 -2.24
N SER A 36 3.10 10.80 -2.13
CA SER A 36 4.55 10.62 -2.19
C SER A 36 5.09 9.93 -0.93
N TYR A 37 4.59 8.73 -0.68
CA TYR A 37 5.04 7.83 0.38
C TYR A 37 5.23 6.45 -0.26
N ASP A 38 4.27 5.53 -0.17
CA ASP A 38 4.39 4.25 -0.84
C ASP A 38 3.86 4.28 -2.31
N ASP A 39 2.89 5.17 -2.65
CA ASP A 39 2.33 5.21 -4.02
C ASP A 39 3.40 5.53 -5.06
N GLN A 40 4.38 6.38 -4.69
CA GLN A 40 5.49 6.70 -5.57
C GLN A 40 6.26 5.42 -5.98
N LEU A 41 6.66 4.63 -4.98
CA LEU A 41 7.47 3.43 -5.19
C LEU A 41 6.67 2.25 -5.77
N TYR A 42 5.41 2.08 -5.29
CA TYR A 42 4.57 0.95 -5.71
C TYR A 42 3.94 1.14 -7.08
N ILE A 43 3.67 2.39 -7.49
CA ILE A 43 2.84 2.67 -8.67
C ILE A 43 3.56 3.61 -9.63
N VAL A 44 3.87 4.86 -9.18
CA VAL A 44 4.32 5.95 -10.08
C VAL A 44 5.71 5.69 -10.67
N ASP A 45 6.67 5.20 -9.87
CA ASP A 45 8.03 4.89 -10.34
C ASP A 45 8.20 3.40 -10.71
N ASN A 46 7.13 2.62 -10.60
CA ASN A 46 7.19 1.19 -10.87
C ASN A 46 7.02 0.86 -12.36
N TYR A 47 8.13 0.81 -13.09
CA TYR A 47 8.16 0.50 -14.52
C TYR A 47 7.45 -0.82 -14.90
N ARG A 48 7.33 -1.76 -13.95
CA ARG A 48 6.66 -3.06 -14.17
C ARG A 48 5.14 -2.87 -14.29
N ILE A 49 4.57 -1.95 -13.53
CA ILE A 49 3.17 -1.56 -13.63
C ILE A 49 2.93 -0.86 -14.98
N HIS A 50 3.85 0.03 -15.38
CA HIS A 50 3.78 0.76 -16.63
C HIS A 50 3.93 -0.13 -17.88
N SER A 51 4.53 -1.32 -17.75
CA SER A 51 4.61 -2.28 -18.87
C SER A 51 3.25 -2.90 -19.25
N GLY A 52 2.21 -2.60 -18.48
CA GLY A 52 0.85 -2.99 -18.74
C GLY A 52 0.56 -4.47 -18.44
N PHE A 53 -0.67 -4.90 -18.74
CA PHE A 53 -1.17 -6.26 -18.47
C PHE A 53 -0.79 -7.20 -19.61
N THR A 54 0.48 -7.59 -19.67
CA THR A 54 1.04 -8.52 -20.66
C THR A 54 1.37 -9.87 -20.02
N PHE A 55 1.50 -10.93 -20.83
CA PHE A 55 1.91 -12.25 -20.30
C PHE A 55 3.27 -12.18 -19.56
N LYS A 56 4.23 -11.42 -20.10
CA LYS A 56 5.55 -11.22 -19.49
C LYS A 56 5.45 -10.52 -18.13
N SER A 57 4.64 -9.44 -18.04
CA SER A 57 4.45 -8.71 -16.76
C SER A 57 3.69 -9.53 -15.72
N ILE A 58 2.76 -10.38 -16.13
CA ILE A 58 2.08 -11.32 -15.22
C ILE A 58 3.08 -12.35 -14.66
N VAL A 59 3.91 -12.95 -15.51
CA VAL A 59 4.94 -13.89 -15.07
C VAL A 59 5.92 -13.20 -14.12
N ASP A 60 6.37 -11.98 -14.45
CA ASP A 60 7.24 -11.19 -13.59
C ASP A 60 6.61 -10.90 -12.21
N ALA A 61 5.34 -10.52 -12.19
CA ALA A 61 4.62 -10.29 -10.92
C ALA A 61 4.52 -11.56 -10.05
N LEU A 62 4.39 -12.74 -10.67
CA LEU A 62 4.29 -14.03 -9.96
C LEU A 62 5.64 -14.53 -9.44
N THR A 63 6.73 -14.25 -10.14
CA THR A 63 8.06 -14.82 -9.87
C THR A 63 8.99 -13.92 -9.07
N ASN A 64 8.77 -12.61 -9.11
CA ASN A 64 9.64 -11.64 -8.48
C ASN A 64 9.05 -11.03 -7.20
N VAL A 65 9.94 -10.72 -6.25
CA VAL A 65 9.61 -9.95 -5.06
C VAL A 65 9.72 -8.46 -5.39
N HIS A 66 8.71 -7.67 -5.03
CA HIS A 66 8.68 -6.23 -5.24
C HIS A 66 8.73 -5.51 -3.90
N THR A 67 9.63 -4.56 -3.75
CA THR A 67 9.73 -3.70 -2.56
C THR A 67 9.71 -4.47 -1.23
N GLY A 68 10.34 -5.67 -1.19
CA GLY A 68 10.35 -6.52 0.00
C GLY A 68 9.05 -7.31 0.27
N HIS A 69 8.14 -7.33 -0.68
CA HIS A 69 6.85 -8.02 -0.55
C HIS A 69 6.52 -8.85 -1.79
N TRP A 70 5.84 -9.98 -1.58
CA TRP A 70 5.29 -10.80 -2.66
C TRP A 70 3.77 -10.67 -2.67
N HIS A 71 3.26 -9.74 -3.49
CA HIS A 71 1.83 -9.43 -3.63
C HIS A 71 1.41 -9.44 -5.12
N PRO A 72 1.57 -10.54 -5.84
CA PRO A 72 1.40 -10.58 -7.29
C PRO A 72 0.02 -10.12 -7.75
N LEU A 73 -1.05 -10.51 -7.05
CA LEU A 73 -2.40 -10.14 -7.44
C LEU A 73 -2.68 -8.63 -7.26
N THR A 74 -2.09 -8.02 -6.25
CA THR A 74 -2.18 -6.57 -6.05
C THR A 74 -1.43 -5.82 -7.15
N ILE A 75 -0.22 -6.26 -7.50
CA ILE A 75 0.55 -5.68 -8.60
C ILE A 75 -0.23 -5.80 -9.92
N MET A 76 -0.79 -6.98 -10.23
CA MET A 76 -1.63 -7.18 -11.41
C MET A 76 -2.86 -6.25 -11.42
N SER A 77 -3.48 -5.98 -10.26
CA SER A 77 -4.59 -5.04 -10.17
C SER A 77 -4.18 -3.59 -10.46
N HIS A 78 -2.95 -3.19 -10.08
CA HIS A 78 -2.40 -1.89 -10.43
C HIS A 78 -1.98 -1.80 -11.90
N MET A 79 -1.46 -2.89 -12.50
CA MET A 79 -1.21 -2.96 -13.96
C MET A 79 -2.50 -2.75 -14.77
N LEU A 80 -3.61 -3.34 -14.30
CA LEU A 80 -4.92 -3.15 -14.93
C LEU A 80 -5.37 -1.69 -14.84
N ASP A 81 -5.25 -1.07 -13.67
CA ASP A 81 -5.62 0.32 -13.49
C ASP A 81 -4.73 1.26 -14.32
N TRP A 82 -3.44 0.95 -14.42
CA TRP A 82 -2.53 1.74 -15.26
C TRP A 82 -2.94 1.70 -16.73
N ASN A 83 -3.39 0.53 -17.22
CA ASN A 83 -3.91 0.41 -18.58
C ASN A 83 -5.23 1.17 -18.81
N LEU A 84 -6.05 1.31 -17.76
CA LEU A 84 -7.37 1.95 -17.87
C LEU A 84 -7.30 3.47 -17.63
N PHE A 85 -6.45 3.91 -16.71
CA PHE A 85 -6.47 5.27 -16.19
C PHE A 85 -5.13 6.01 -16.36
N GLY A 86 -4.02 5.29 -16.71
CA GLY A 86 -2.69 5.89 -16.80
C GLY A 86 -2.27 6.50 -15.47
N ASP A 87 -1.85 7.76 -15.50
CA ASP A 87 -1.42 8.58 -14.37
C ASP A 87 -2.58 9.27 -13.63
N ASN A 88 -3.83 9.03 -14.03
CA ASN A 88 -5.00 9.57 -13.33
C ASN A 88 -5.24 8.85 -12.01
N ALA A 89 -4.70 9.40 -10.90
CA ALA A 89 -4.83 8.85 -9.56
C ALA A 89 -6.30 8.66 -9.12
N GLY A 90 -7.22 9.51 -9.56
CA GLY A 90 -8.65 9.41 -9.26
C GLY A 90 -9.25 8.07 -9.69
N GLY A 91 -8.84 7.54 -10.86
CA GLY A 91 -9.26 6.22 -11.34
C GLY A 91 -8.76 5.09 -10.43
N HIS A 92 -7.49 5.16 -10.00
CA HIS A 92 -6.91 4.20 -9.08
C HIS A 92 -7.60 4.23 -7.70
N HIS A 93 -7.94 5.39 -7.18
CA HIS A 93 -8.71 5.50 -5.93
C HIS A 93 -10.08 4.85 -6.06
N TRP A 94 -10.79 5.08 -7.20
CA TRP A 94 -12.12 4.50 -7.43
C TRP A 94 -12.10 2.98 -7.45
N THR A 95 -11.08 2.34 -7.99
CA THR A 95 -10.95 0.88 -7.93
C THR A 95 -10.94 0.38 -6.48
N SER A 96 -10.20 1.05 -5.59
CA SER A 96 -10.16 0.69 -4.16
C SER A 96 -11.53 0.90 -3.48
N VAL A 97 -12.23 2.00 -3.78
CA VAL A 97 -13.58 2.28 -3.26
C VAL A 97 -14.59 1.25 -3.76
N ILE A 98 -14.56 0.86 -5.04
CA ILE A 98 -15.45 -0.18 -5.60
C ILE A 98 -15.22 -1.52 -4.90
N ILE A 99 -13.97 -1.93 -4.69
CA ILE A 99 -13.67 -3.16 -3.95
C ILE A 99 -14.17 -3.07 -2.50
N HIS A 100 -14.05 -1.90 -1.85
CA HIS A 100 -14.59 -1.69 -0.51
C HIS A 100 -16.13 -1.77 -0.46
N ILE A 101 -16.83 -1.22 -1.46
CA ILE A 101 -18.27 -1.37 -1.62
C ILE A 101 -18.64 -2.86 -1.73
N LEU A 102 -17.93 -3.61 -2.57
CA LEU A 102 -18.15 -5.05 -2.70
C LEU A 102 -17.93 -5.78 -1.38
N ASN A 103 -16.87 -5.44 -0.64
CA ASN A 103 -16.58 -6.01 0.68
C ASN A 103 -17.71 -5.77 1.67
N ALA A 104 -18.21 -4.53 1.77
CA ALA A 104 -19.28 -4.17 2.70
C ALA A 104 -20.61 -4.87 2.36
N VAL A 105 -20.97 -4.91 1.07
CA VAL A 105 -22.17 -5.60 0.60
C VAL A 105 -22.06 -7.12 0.80
N LEU A 106 -20.91 -7.71 0.45
CA LEU A 106 -20.68 -9.14 0.68
C LEU A 106 -20.70 -9.46 2.18
N LEU A 107 -20.13 -8.63 3.03
CA LEU A 107 -20.16 -8.82 4.48
C LEU A 107 -21.59 -8.81 5.03
N PHE A 108 -22.43 -7.86 4.56
CA PHE A 108 -23.85 -7.82 4.86
C PHE A 108 -24.54 -9.13 4.46
N LEU A 109 -24.39 -9.56 3.20
CA LEU A 109 -25.02 -10.76 2.66
C LEU A 109 -24.52 -12.01 3.40
N PHE A 110 -23.24 -12.10 3.74
CA PHE A 110 -22.63 -13.19 4.47
C PHE A 110 -23.27 -13.39 5.85
N PHE A 111 -23.28 -12.35 6.69
CA PHE A 111 -23.87 -12.46 8.03
C PHE A 111 -25.38 -12.67 7.97
N GLN A 112 -26.06 -12.03 7.05
CA GLN A 112 -27.49 -12.24 6.85
C GLN A 112 -27.81 -13.68 6.44
N TYR A 113 -26.98 -14.27 5.56
CA TYR A 113 -27.13 -15.64 5.14
C TYR A 113 -26.88 -16.67 6.26
N LEU A 114 -25.87 -16.38 7.12
CA LEU A 114 -25.50 -17.24 8.23
C LEU A 114 -26.48 -17.18 9.41
N THR A 115 -26.91 -15.99 9.77
CA THR A 115 -27.62 -15.74 11.04
C THR A 115 -29.12 -15.49 10.85
N GLY A 116 -29.57 -15.20 9.63
CA GLY A 116 -30.94 -14.75 9.36
C GLY A 116 -31.28 -13.36 9.93
N ALA A 117 -30.37 -12.73 10.67
CA ALA A 117 -30.59 -11.48 11.42
C ALA A 117 -30.29 -10.25 10.54
N ILE A 118 -31.24 -9.88 9.66
CA ILE A 118 -31.03 -8.85 8.61
C ILE A 118 -30.55 -7.51 9.17
N TRP A 119 -31.15 -6.99 10.24
CA TRP A 119 -30.80 -5.67 10.79
C TRP A 119 -29.46 -5.67 11.53
N LYS A 120 -29.13 -6.76 12.22
CA LYS A 120 -27.81 -6.92 12.84
C LYS A 120 -26.72 -6.98 11.77
N SER A 121 -26.95 -7.75 10.72
CA SER A 121 -26.02 -7.85 9.58
C SER A 121 -25.86 -6.53 8.84
N ALA A 122 -26.95 -5.77 8.68
CA ALA A 122 -26.92 -4.43 8.10
C ALA A 122 -26.07 -3.46 8.93
N PHE A 123 -26.22 -3.51 10.27
CA PHE A 123 -25.47 -2.63 11.16
C PHE A 123 -23.97 -2.95 11.18
N ILE A 124 -23.57 -4.24 11.18
CA ILE A 124 -22.15 -4.63 11.02
C ILE A 124 -21.58 -4.11 9.70
N ALA A 125 -22.32 -4.31 8.60
CA ALA A 125 -21.85 -3.86 7.29
C ALA A 125 -21.77 -2.32 7.21
N ALA A 126 -22.69 -1.60 7.82
CA ALA A 126 -22.64 -0.14 7.90
C ALA A 126 -21.44 0.32 8.74
N LEU A 127 -21.19 -0.27 9.91
CA LEU A 127 -20.01 0.05 10.71
C LEU A 127 -18.72 -0.22 9.93
N PHE A 128 -18.62 -1.37 9.26
CA PHE A 128 -17.47 -1.71 8.43
C PHE A 128 -17.30 -0.72 7.27
N ALA A 129 -18.39 -0.31 6.64
CA ALA A 129 -18.39 0.59 5.48
C ALA A 129 -17.84 1.98 5.78
N ILE A 130 -18.13 2.52 6.98
CA ILE A 130 -17.92 3.95 7.29
C ILE A 130 -17.06 4.20 8.53
N HIS A 131 -16.56 3.16 9.20
CA HIS A 131 -15.72 3.41 10.38
C HIS A 131 -14.45 4.15 9.96
N PRO A 132 -14.13 5.31 10.55
CA PRO A 132 -13.01 6.16 10.11
C PRO A 132 -11.64 5.46 10.07
N ILE A 133 -11.43 4.45 10.91
CA ILE A 133 -10.19 3.64 10.93
C ILE A 133 -9.95 2.88 9.61
N ASN A 134 -11.00 2.64 8.82
CA ASN A 134 -10.90 1.95 7.54
C ASN A 134 -10.48 2.87 6.39
N VAL A 135 -10.46 4.20 6.63
CA VAL A 135 -10.13 5.19 5.59
C VAL A 135 -8.74 4.98 5.03
N GLU A 136 -7.74 4.69 5.86
CA GLU A 136 -6.37 4.40 5.42
C GLU A 136 -6.34 3.25 4.41
N SER A 137 -7.07 2.17 4.66
CA SER A 137 -7.12 1.00 3.76
C SER A 137 -7.81 1.27 2.43
N VAL A 138 -8.72 2.26 2.36
CA VAL A 138 -9.56 2.52 1.19
C VAL A 138 -9.07 3.70 0.38
N ALA A 139 -8.69 4.80 1.06
CA ALA A 139 -8.27 6.04 0.41
C ALA A 139 -6.80 6.00 -0.04
N TRP A 140 -5.95 5.18 0.57
CA TRP A 140 -4.55 5.03 0.16
C TRP A 140 -4.42 3.99 -0.95
N ILE A 141 -3.94 4.40 -2.13
CA ILE A 141 -3.89 3.51 -3.31
C ILE A 141 -2.96 2.33 -3.08
N ALA A 142 -1.76 2.53 -2.49
CA ALA A 142 -0.82 1.45 -2.17
C ALA A 142 -1.39 0.40 -1.18
N GLU A 143 -2.40 0.77 -0.38
CA GLU A 143 -3.09 -0.18 0.51
C GLU A 143 -4.25 -0.94 -0.16
N ARG A 144 -4.40 -0.88 -1.47
CA ARG A 144 -5.32 -1.74 -2.23
C ARG A 144 -5.22 -3.20 -1.84
N LYS A 145 -4.01 -3.65 -1.50
CA LYS A 145 -3.74 -5.00 -0.95
C LYS A 145 -4.67 -5.37 0.20
N ASN A 146 -5.09 -4.40 1.06
CA ASN A 146 -6.03 -4.66 2.16
C ASN A 146 -7.45 -4.93 1.66
N VAL A 147 -7.99 -4.03 0.83
CA VAL A 147 -9.37 -4.18 0.34
C VAL A 147 -9.51 -5.39 -0.58
N LEU A 148 -8.51 -5.64 -1.44
CA LEU A 148 -8.49 -6.78 -2.35
C LEU A 148 -8.37 -8.12 -1.60
N SER A 149 -7.47 -8.23 -0.63
CA SER A 149 -7.33 -9.43 0.18
C SER A 149 -8.59 -9.71 1.01
N THR A 150 -9.24 -8.67 1.52
CA THR A 150 -10.52 -8.80 2.26
C THR A 150 -11.65 -9.27 1.37
N PHE A 151 -11.68 -8.87 0.10
CA PHE A 151 -12.63 -9.41 -0.86
C PHE A 151 -12.53 -10.93 -0.97
N PHE A 152 -11.32 -11.45 -1.14
CA PHE A 152 -11.08 -12.90 -1.17
C PHE A 152 -11.32 -13.57 0.19
N TRP A 153 -11.06 -12.86 1.30
CA TRP A 153 -11.39 -13.34 2.64
C TRP A 153 -12.88 -13.63 2.77
N ILE A 154 -13.74 -12.64 2.48
CA ILE A 154 -15.19 -12.79 2.60
C ILE A 154 -15.72 -13.83 1.61
N LEU A 155 -15.20 -13.84 0.38
CA LEU A 155 -15.58 -14.83 -0.62
C LEU A 155 -15.20 -16.26 -0.19
N THR A 156 -14.01 -16.44 0.39
CA THR A 156 -13.57 -17.73 0.95
C THR A 156 -14.52 -18.19 2.08
N MET A 157 -14.95 -17.27 2.95
CA MET A 157 -15.95 -17.58 3.99
C MET A 157 -17.29 -18.02 3.38
N PHE A 158 -17.78 -17.38 2.31
CA PHE A 158 -18.97 -17.83 1.60
C PHE A 158 -18.80 -19.22 1.00
N LEU A 159 -17.70 -19.47 0.33
CA LEU A 159 -17.37 -20.76 -0.27
C LEU A 159 -17.20 -21.85 0.80
N TYR A 160 -16.66 -21.48 1.95
CA TYR A 160 -16.59 -22.37 3.11
C TYR A 160 -17.99 -22.78 3.59
N VAL A 161 -18.92 -21.83 3.77
CA VAL A 161 -20.30 -22.14 4.16
C VAL A 161 -21.01 -22.98 3.10
N TRP A 162 -20.74 -22.74 1.81
CA TRP A 162 -21.25 -23.57 0.73
C TRP A 162 -20.68 -25.00 0.77
N TYR A 163 -19.40 -25.15 1.09
CA TYR A 163 -18.76 -26.45 1.27
C TYR A 163 -19.35 -27.22 2.45
N VAL A 164 -19.46 -26.61 3.63
CA VAL A 164 -19.91 -27.32 4.85
C VAL A 164 -21.37 -27.79 4.77
N ARG A 165 -22.23 -27.20 3.94
CA ARG A 165 -23.59 -27.65 3.70
C ARG A 165 -23.69 -28.99 2.98
N SER A 166 -22.74 -29.27 2.11
CA SER A 166 -22.65 -30.54 1.38
C SER A 166 -21.18 -30.77 1.02
N PRO A 167 -20.41 -31.36 1.95
CA PRO A 167 -18.97 -31.56 1.82
C PRO A 167 -18.65 -32.42 0.58
N SER A 168 -17.85 -31.83 -0.32
CA SER A 168 -17.32 -32.50 -1.50
C SER A 168 -16.05 -31.80 -1.97
N TRP A 169 -15.15 -32.51 -2.65
CA TRP A 169 -13.95 -31.93 -3.20
C TRP A 169 -14.23 -30.82 -4.22
N LYS A 170 -15.34 -30.97 -4.99
CA LYS A 170 -15.79 -29.97 -5.99
C LYS A 170 -16.19 -28.64 -5.35
N ARG A 171 -16.59 -28.62 -4.08
CA ARG A 171 -16.91 -27.41 -3.32
C ARG A 171 -15.70 -26.92 -2.49
N TYR A 172 -14.81 -27.82 -2.12
CA TYR A 172 -13.59 -27.48 -1.39
C TYR A 172 -12.58 -26.75 -2.30
N LEU A 173 -12.40 -27.21 -3.55
CA LEU A 173 -11.44 -26.66 -4.47
C LEU A 173 -11.64 -25.15 -4.75
N PRO A 174 -12.84 -24.65 -5.09
CA PRO A 174 -13.05 -23.20 -5.25
C PRO A 174 -12.70 -22.40 -4.01
N MET A 175 -13.03 -22.90 -2.82
CA MET A 175 -12.66 -22.28 -1.55
C MET A 175 -11.14 -22.21 -1.37
N PHE A 176 -10.44 -23.31 -1.65
CA PHE A 176 -8.99 -23.41 -1.58
C PHE A 176 -8.30 -22.44 -2.57
N LEU A 177 -8.77 -22.39 -3.81
CA LEU A 177 -8.24 -21.48 -4.84
C LEU A 177 -8.51 -20.01 -4.48
N CYS A 178 -9.70 -19.69 -3.99
CA CYS A 178 -10.04 -18.35 -3.55
C CYS A 178 -9.16 -17.89 -2.38
N PHE A 179 -8.89 -18.79 -1.43
CA PHE A 179 -7.96 -18.52 -0.32
C PHE A 179 -6.52 -18.28 -0.83
N ALA A 180 -6.05 -19.09 -1.79
CA ALA A 180 -4.74 -18.90 -2.41
C ALA A 180 -4.63 -17.53 -3.11
N LEU A 181 -5.65 -17.12 -3.88
CA LEU A 181 -5.69 -15.79 -4.50
C LEU A 181 -5.65 -14.66 -3.45
N GLY A 182 -6.35 -14.85 -2.33
CA GLY A 182 -6.31 -13.89 -1.24
C GLY A 182 -4.92 -13.74 -0.61
N LEU A 183 -4.19 -14.84 -0.41
CA LEU A 183 -2.79 -14.82 0.05
C LEU A 183 -1.85 -14.13 -0.96
N MET A 184 -2.12 -14.26 -2.25
CA MET A 184 -1.41 -13.56 -3.31
C MET A 184 -1.72 -12.05 -3.36
N ALA A 185 -2.84 -11.60 -2.78
CA ALA A 185 -3.14 -10.18 -2.64
C ALA A 185 -2.44 -9.57 -1.41
N LYS A 186 -2.53 -10.23 -0.26
CA LYS A 186 -1.83 -9.85 0.99
C LYS A 186 -1.73 -11.05 1.95
N PRO A 187 -0.58 -11.28 2.61
CA PRO A 187 -0.42 -12.38 3.56
C PRO A 187 -1.34 -12.36 4.79
N MET A 188 -2.11 -11.29 5.03
CA MET A 188 -3.04 -11.18 6.16
C MET A 188 -4.05 -12.33 6.25
N LEU A 189 -4.36 -13.03 5.13
CA LEU A 189 -5.24 -14.18 5.10
C LEU A 189 -4.72 -15.39 5.88
N VAL A 190 -3.46 -15.41 6.30
CA VAL A 190 -2.89 -16.51 7.12
C VAL A 190 -3.69 -16.82 8.38
N THR A 191 -4.48 -15.87 8.86
CA THR A 191 -5.34 -16.03 10.06
C THR A 191 -6.75 -16.57 9.73
N LEU A 192 -7.14 -16.64 8.46
CA LEU A 192 -8.48 -17.10 8.07
C LEU A 192 -8.82 -18.54 8.52
N PRO A 193 -7.93 -19.54 8.45
CA PRO A 193 -8.24 -20.88 8.95
C PRO A 193 -8.70 -20.91 10.41
N PHE A 194 -8.14 -20.02 11.26
CA PHE A 194 -8.58 -19.86 12.66
C PHE A 194 -9.96 -19.21 12.76
N VAL A 195 -10.24 -18.22 11.92
CA VAL A 195 -11.56 -17.59 11.86
C VAL A 195 -12.62 -18.57 11.38
N LEU A 196 -12.31 -19.47 10.43
CA LEU A 196 -13.23 -20.53 10.01
C LEU A 196 -13.55 -21.49 11.17
N LEU A 197 -12.59 -21.79 12.07
CA LEU A 197 -12.86 -22.55 13.30
C LEU A 197 -13.78 -21.79 14.28
N LEU A 198 -13.61 -20.47 14.39
CA LEU A 198 -14.53 -19.64 15.18
C LEU A 198 -15.95 -19.66 14.59
N LEU A 199 -16.09 -19.60 13.27
CA LEU A 199 -17.36 -19.71 12.58
C LEU A 199 -18.00 -21.11 12.76
N ASP A 200 -17.20 -22.18 12.83
CA ASP A 200 -17.70 -23.53 13.15
C ASP A 200 -18.33 -23.60 14.54
N TYR A 201 -17.80 -22.82 15.51
CA TYR A 201 -18.39 -22.69 16.82
C TYR A 201 -19.67 -21.85 16.78
N TRP A 202 -19.62 -20.66 16.23
CA TRP A 202 -20.77 -19.78 16.03
C TRP A 202 -20.55 -18.94 14.76
N PRO A 203 -21.55 -18.80 13.89
CA PRO A 203 -22.96 -19.25 14.01
C PRO A 203 -23.25 -20.63 13.40
N LEU A 204 -22.26 -21.36 12.84
CA LEU A 204 -22.49 -22.64 12.15
C LEU A 204 -22.86 -23.82 13.09
N ASN A 205 -22.57 -23.70 14.39
CA ASN A 205 -22.89 -24.67 15.42
C ASN A 205 -22.45 -26.13 15.07
N ARG A 206 -21.24 -26.27 14.48
CA ARG A 206 -20.69 -27.57 14.05
C ARG A 206 -19.90 -28.31 15.12
N THR A 207 -19.65 -27.70 16.29
CA THR A 207 -18.86 -28.28 17.37
C THR A 207 -19.74 -29.07 18.34
N ILE A 208 -19.24 -30.22 18.85
CA ILE A 208 -19.95 -31.07 19.83
C ILE A 208 -20.06 -30.38 21.20
N ILE A 209 -19.25 -29.39 21.52
CA ILE A 209 -19.19 -28.67 22.81
C ILE A 209 -20.54 -28.06 23.21
N ASN A 210 -21.45 -27.80 22.26
CA ASN A 210 -22.74 -27.17 22.52
C ASN A 210 -23.89 -28.09 22.92
N GLN A 211 -23.64 -29.36 23.26
CA GLN A 211 -24.73 -30.30 23.57
C GLN A 211 -25.38 -30.12 24.96
N GLN A 212 -24.77 -29.38 25.90
CA GLN A 212 -25.25 -29.31 27.30
C GLN A 212 -26.36 -28.28 27.56
N ASN A 213 -26.68 -27.39 26.61
CA ASN A 213 -27.72 -26.36 26.81
C ASN A 213 -28.93 -26.53 25.88
N LYS A 214 -29.80 -27.52 26.18
CA LYS A 214 -31.10 -27.69 25.50
C LYS A 214 -32.11 -26.55 25.76
N ASN A 215 -31.82 -25.59 26.62
CA ASN A 215 -32.73 -24.49 27.02
C ASN A 215 -32.36 -23.12 26.45
N GLN A 216 -31.50 -23.03 25.42
CA GLN A 216 -31.29 -21.75 24.74
C GLN A 216 -32.42 -21.55 23.73
N ALA A 217 -33.06 -20.36 23.84
CA ALA A 217 -34.08 -19.90 22.93
C ALA A 217 -33.71 -20.22 21.48
N GLU A 218 -34.59 -20.91 20.78
CA GLU A 218 -34.48 -21.28 19.37
C GLU A 218 -34.14 -20.05 18.55
N ILE A 219 -32.84 -19.86 18.33
CA ILE A 219 -32.42 -19.11 17.12
C ILE A 219 -32.93 -20.01 16.00
N PRO A 220 -33.77 -19.51 15.06
CA PRO A 220 -34.18 -20.32 13.94
C PRO A 220 -32.89 -20.83 13.30
N GLU A 221 -32.64 -22.14 13.41
CA GLU A 221 -31.47 -22.76 12.79
C GLU A 221 -31.72 -22.74 11.28
N PRO A 222 -31.19 -21.77 10.52
CA PRO A 222 -31.41 -21.73 9.07
C PRO A 222 -30.74 -22.92 8.40
N ILE A 223 -29.86 -23.65 9.13
CA ILE A 223 -29.06 -24.73 8.56
C ILE A 223 -28.78 -25.78 9.64
N SER A 224 -29.40 -26.94 9.56
CA SER A 224 -29.03 -28.10 10.37
C SER A 224 -27.77 -28.76 9.81
N LEU A 225 -26.61 -28.55 10.44
CA LEU A 225 -25.32 -29.10 10.03
C LEU A 225 -24.91 -30.26 10.96
N LYS A 226 -24.17 -31.22 10.38
CA LYS A 226 -23.58 -32.33 11.17
C LYS A 226 -22.55 -31.78 12.13
N LYS A 227 -22.59 -32.26 13.39
CA LYS A 227 -21.66 -31.90 14.45
C LYS A 227 -20.40 -32.76 14.40
N TYR A 228 -19.26 -32.18 14.70
CA TYR A 228 -17.95 -32.83 14.64
C TYR A 228 -17.13 -32.54 15.89
N LYS A 229 -16.19 -33.44 16.20
CA LYS A 229 -15.13 -33.15 17.17
C LYS A 229 -14.22 -32.02 16.62
N ILE A 230 -13.68 -31.21 17.50
CA ILE A 230 -12.81 -30.08 17.11
C ILE A 230 -11.59 -30.54 16.30
N THR A 231 -11.06 -31.73 16.61
CA THR A 231 -9.94 -32.34 15.85
C THR A 231 -10.29 -32.56 14.39
N SER A 232 -11.50 -33.06 14.09
CA SER A 232 -11.95 -33.26 12.72
C SER A 232 -12.11 -31.94 11.96
N LEU A 233 -12.54 -30.87 12.64
CA LEU A 233 -12.64 -29.53 12.09
C LEU A 233 -11.25 -28.92 11.80
N ILE A 234 -10.25 -29.21 12.63
CA ILE A 234 -8.86 -28.82 12.39
C ILE A 234 -8.31 -29.55 11.16
N TRP A 235 -8.51 -30.87 11.07
CA TRP A 235 -8.06 -31.66 9.91
C TRP A 235 -8.65 -31.16 8.58
N GLU A 236 -9.89 -30.71 8.60
CA GLU A 236 -10.53 -30.08 7.44
C GLU A 236 -9.81 -28.83 6.94
N LYS A 237 -9.12 -28.09 7.83
CA LYS A 237 -8.38 -26.86 7.50
C LYS A 237 -6.89 -27.08 7.21
N VAL A 238 -6.37 -28.31 7.38
CA VAL A 238 -4.95 -28.61 7.15
C VAL A 238 -4.45 -28.15 5.76
N PRO A 239 -5.17 -28.33 4.64
CA PRO A 239 -4.71 -27.82 3.35
C PRO A 239 -4.60 -26.28 3.31
N LEU A 240 -5.48 -25.56 4.01
CA LEU A 240 -5.41 -24.10 4.13
C LEU A 240 -4.23 -23.69 5.02
N LEU A 241 -3.99 -24.42 6.13
CA LEU A 241 -2.83 -24.19 7.01
C LEU A 241 -1.50 -24.44 6.27
N PHE A 242 -1.46 -25.40 5.37
CA PHE A 242 -0.29 -25.65 4.51
C PHE A 242 0.00 -24.44 3.60
N LEU A 243 -1.01 -23.90 2.91
CA LEU A 243 -0.85 -22.66 2.13
C LEU A 243 -0.43 -21.47 3.01
N THR A 244 -0.98 -21.38 4.22
CA THR A 244 -0.58 -20.38 5.21
C THR A 244 0.91 -20.48 5.53
N ALA A 245 1.43 -21.66 5.78
CA ALA A 245 2.85 -21.88 6.06
C ALA A 245 3.73 -21.45 4.87
N ILE A 246 3.36 -21.82 3.65
CA ILE A 246 4.06 -21.38 2.44
C ILE A 246 4.08 -19.85 2.34
N SER A 247 2.91 -19.19 2.53
CA SER A 247 2.81 -17.74 2.46
C SER A 247 3.67 -17.03 3.52
N ILE A 248 3.74 -17.57 4.73
CA ILE A 248 4.60 -17.06 5.79
C ILE A 248 6.08 -17.19 5.39
N CYS A 249 6.51 -18.35 4.90
CA CYS A 249 7.89 -18.56 4.43
C CYS A 249 8.27 -17.58 3.31
N LEU A 250 7.40 -17.40 2.31
CA LEU A 250 7.62 -16.45 1.22
C LEU A 250 7.71 -15.00 1.73
N THR A 251 6.84 -14.63 2.68
CA THR A 251 6.87 -13.29 3.28
C THR A 251 8.16 -13.03 4.05
N PHE A 252 8.63 -14.00 4.84
CA PHE A 252 9.91 -13.90 5.54
C PHE A 252 11.10 -13.83 4.59
N TYR A 253 11.11 -14.63 3.53
CA TYR A 253 12.12 -14.58 2.49
C TYR A 253 12.17 -13.20 1.83
N ALA A 254 11.01 -12.69 1.40
CA ALA A 254 10.89 -11.39 0.75
C ALA A 254 11.33 -10.24 1.68
N ALA A 255 10.90 -10.24 2.93
CA ALA A 255 11.27 -9.21 3.91
C ALA A 255 12.76 -9.25 4.27
N LYS A 256 13.37 -10.45 4.31
CA LYS A 256 14.80 -10.62 4.59
C LYS A 256 15.67 -10.14 3.43
N SER A 257 15.25 -10.36 2.17
CA SER A 257 16.02 -9.96 0.98
C SER A 257 16.23 -8.45 0.86
N VAL A 258 15.33 -7.66 1.46
CA VAL A 258 15.36 -6.18 1.43
C VAL A 258 15.71 -5.57 2.80
N GLY A 259 15.92 -6.41 3.83
CA GLY A 259 16.32 -5.93 5.17
C GLY A 259 15.21 -5.20 5.94
N THR A 260 13.93 -5.39 5.60
CA THR A 260 12.80 -4.68 6.24
C THR A 260 12.43 -5.23 7.62
N ILE A 261 12.99 -6.36 8.04
CA ILE A 261 12.76 -6.94 9.37
C ILE A 261 13.68 -6.23 10.36
N ALA A 262 13.09 -5.51 11.31
CA ALA A 262 13.85 -4.87 12.39
C ALA A 262 14.62 -5.92 13.20
N SER A 263 15.92 -5.72 13.40
CA SER A 263 16.73 -6.59 14.24
C SER A 263 16.30 -6.48 15.72
N LEU A 264 16.61 -7.50 16.53
CA LEU A 264 16.36 -7.46 17.97
C LEU A 264 17.28 -6.48 18.70
N ASN A 265 18.39 -6.08 18.07
CA ASN A 265 19.28 -5.06 18.59
C ASN A 265 18.67 -3.65 18.48
N ILE A 266 17.90 -3.39 17.40
CA ILE A 266 17.23 -2.10 17.17
C ILE A 266 15.94 -2.02 17.99
N LEU A 267 15.13 -3.08 17.98
CA LEU A 267 13.87 -3.15 18.74
C LEU A 267 13.79 -4.46 19.53
N PRO A 268 14.22 -4.47 20.80
CA PRO A 268 14.23 -5.64 21.67
C PRO A 268 12.85 -6.25 21.89
N LEU A 269 12.79 -7.56 22.15
CA LEU A 269 11.54 -8.32 22.28
C LEU A 269 10.59 -7.77 23.37
N ASN A 270 11.14 -7.31 24.50
CA ASN A 270 10.35 -6.69 25.56
C ASN A 270 9.63 -5.42 25.09
N LYS A 271 10.30 -4.55 24.30
CA LYS A 271 9.66 -3.36 23.71
C LYS A 271 8.57 -3.76 22.71
N ARG A 272 8.78 -4.82 21.89
CA ARG A 272 7.75 -5.34 20.96
C ARG A 272 6.53 -5.87 21.67
N ILE A 273 6.71 -6.65 22.74
CA ILE A 273 5.60 -7.20 23.54
C ILE A 273 4.84 -6.05 24.23
N SER A 274 5.55 -5.10 24.84
CA SER A 274 4.93 -3.93 25.48
C SER A 274 4.11 -3.12 24.47
N ASN A 275 4.68 -2.86 23.28
CA ASN A 275 3.97 -2.20 22.20
C ASN A 275 2.73 -2.97 21.73
N ALA A 276 2.82 -4.29 21.54
CA ALA A 276 1.71 -5.11 21.12
C ALA A 276 0.55 -5.05 22.13
N ILE A 277 0.82 -5.19 23.44
CA ILE A 277 -0.19 -5.11 24.50
C ILE A 277 -0.90 -3.75 24.49
N VAL A 278 -0.13 -2.67 24.42
CA VAL A 278 -0.71 -1.31 24.42
C VAL A 278 -1.48 -1.05 23.11
N SER A 279 -0.98 -1.51 21.96
CA SER A 279 -1.66 -1.36 20.67
C SER A 279 -3.02 -2.08 20.64
N TYR A 280 -3.15 -3.28 21.19
CA TYR A 280 -4.46 -3.93 21.36
C TYR A 280 -5.44 -3.04 22.15
N ALA A 281 -5.02 -2.45 23.25
CA ALA A 281 -5.88 -1.56 24.02
C ALA A 281 -6.20 -0.25 23.27
N LEU A 282 -5.25 0.31 22.53
CA LEU A 282 -5.46 1.52 21.71
C LEU A 282 -6.44 1.29 20.56
N TYR A 283 -6.40 0.14 19.89
CA TYR A 283 -7.41 -0.19 18.87
C TYR A 283 -8.83 -0.27 19.47
N LEU A 284 -9.00 -0.80 20.69
CA LEU A 284 -10.30 -0.77 21.38
C LEU A 284 -10.75 0.66 21.69
N LYS A 285 -9.83 1.56 22.05
CA LYS A 285 -10.14 2.99 22.20
C LYS A 285 -10.61 3.57 20.86
N LYS A 286 -9.88 3.30 19.77
CA LYS A 286 -10.21 3.81 18.42
C LYS A 286 -11.53 3.24 17.86
N LEU A 287 -12.01 2.10 18.34
CA LEU A 287 -13.33 1.57 17.98
C LEU A 287 -14.46 2.53 18.39
N PHE A 288 -14.36 3.13 19.58
CA PHE A 288 -15.40 4.02 20.11
C PHE A 288 -15.09 5.50 19.88
N TRP A 289 -13.82 5.84 19.71
CA TRP A 289 -13.34 7.22 19.56
C TRP A 289 -12.31 7.31 18.45
N PRO A 290 -12.74 7.23 17.16
CA PRO A 290 -11.85 7.18 15.99
C PRO A 290 -11.39 8.57 15.55
N ILE A 291 -10.70 9.29 16.43
CA ILE A 291 -10.03 10.56 16.15
C ILE A 291 -8.51 10.39 16.23
N ASP A 292 -7.77 11.38 15.79
CA ASP A 292 -6.30 11.38 15.77
C ASP A 292 -5.73 10.17 15.02
N LEU A 293 -6.37 9.87 13.87
CA LEU A 293 -5.92 8.80 12.98
C LEU A 293 -4.79 9.33 12.10
N ALA A 294 -3.67 8.58 12.02
CA ALA A 294 -2.46 9.01 11.34
C ALA A 294 -1.89 7.91 10.44
N VAL A 295 -1.24 8.29 9.35
CA VAL A 295 -0.59 7.34 8.43
C VAL A 295 0.58 6.58 9.07
N PHE A 296 1.22 7.18 10.08
CA PHE A 296 2.35 6.60 10.79
C PHE A 296 2.31 6.92 12.28
N TYR A 297 2.41 5.89 13.11
CA TYR A 297 2.52 6.02 14.57
C TYR A 297 3.94 5.61 14.98
N PRO A 298 4.77 6.54 15.50
CA PRO A 298 6.10 6.21 15.97
C PRO A 298 6.07 5.34 17.23
N HIS A 299 7.12 4.57 17.45
CA HIS A 299 7.30 3.88 18.72
C HIS A 299 7.53 4.90 19.84
N LEU A 300 6.75 4.77 20.90
CA LEU A 300 6.88 5.58 22.11
C LEU A 300 7.59 4.78 23.20
N ASP A 301 8.31 5.48 24.08
CA ASP A 301 8.82 4.85 25.29
C ASP A 301 7.66 4.64 26.29
N LEU A 302 7.20 3.40 26.36
CA LEU A 302 6.08 3.01 27.19
C LEU A 302 6.55 2.75 28.63
N SER A 303 5.92 3.42 29.58
CA SER A 303 6.17 3.15 31.00
C SER A 303 5.52 1.83 31.43
N LEU A 304 6.11 1.16 32.43
CA LEU A 304 5.60 -0.13 32.94
C LEU A 304 4.13 -0.03 33.40
N TRP A 305 3.71 1.09 33.98
CA TRP A 305 2.32 1.25 34.42
C TRP A 305 1.34 1.26 33.24
N GLN A 306 1.68 1.89 32.11
CA GLN A 306 0.84 1.90 30.91
C GLN A 306 0.66 0.49 30.34
N VAL A 307 1.74 -0.27 30.26
CA VAL A 307 1.71 -1.67 29.82
C VAL A 307 0.88 -2.53 30.78
N SER A 308 1.06 -2.36 32.11
CA SER A 308 0.32 -3.10 33.12
C SER A 308 -1.18 -2.82 33.11
N VAL A 309 -1.57 -1.55 32.95
CA VAL A 309 -2.99 -1.16 32.84
C VAL A 309 -3.61 -1.75 31.57
N ALA A 310 -2.91 -1.66 30.43
CA ALA A 310 -3.39 -2.24 29.18
C ALA A 310 -3.52 -3.77 29.29
N ALA A 311 -2.52 -4.45 29.85
CA ALA A 311 -2.56 -5.90 30.06
C ALA A 311 -3.72 -6.33 30.98
N LEU A 312 -3.91 -5.63 32.10
CA LEU A 312 -5.01 -5.91 33.04
C LEU A 312 -6.38 -5.69 32.37
N PHE A 313 -6.53 -4.61 31.59
CA PHE A 313 -7.76 -4.32 30.84
C PHE A 313 -8.09 -5.42 29.85
N LEU A 314 -7.13 -5.87 29.03
CA LEU A 314 -7.31 -6.97 28.09
C LEU A 314 -7.59 -8.30 28.80
N LEU A 315 -6.93 -8.56 29.91
CA LEU A 315 -7.16 -9.76 30.73
C LEU A 315 -8.58 -9.80 31.29
N ILE A 316 -9.06 -8.68 31.84
CA ILE A 316 -10.44 -8.58 32.36
C ILE A 316 -11.46 -8.88 31.26
N ILE A 317 -11.31 -8.28 30.07
CA ILE A 317 -12.21 -8.56 28.95
C ILE A 317 -12.15 -10.05 28.60
N THR A 318 -10.96 -10.62 28.50
CA THR A 318 -10.79 -12.04 28.15
C THR A 318 -11.46 -12.96 29.19
N ILE A 319 -11.31 -12.67 30.50
CA ILE A 319 -11.98 -13.41 31.57
C ILE A 319 -13.51 -13.32 31.45
N ILE A 320 -14.03 -12.11 31.16
CA ILE A 320 -15.48 -11.91 30.96
C ILE A 320 -15.96 -12.73 29.75
N VAL A 321 -15.26 -12.68 28.64
CA VAL A 321 -15.57 -13.44 27.41
C VAL A 321 -15.56 -14.94 27.71
N CYS A 322 -14.54 -15.45 28.41
CA CYS A 322 -14.45 -16.87 28.81
C CYS A 322 -15.56 -17.27 29.79
N LYS A 323 -15.90 -16.42 30.76
CA LYS A 323 -16.99 -16.67 31.70
C LYS A 323 -18.35 -16.83 31.02
N TYR A 324 -18.59 -16.02 30.00
CA TYR A 324 -19.86 -15.99 29.25
C TYR A 324 -19.81 -16.76 27.93
N PHE A 325 -18.77 -17.56 27.71
CA PHE A 325 -18.49 -18.29 26.47
C PHE A 325 -19.72 -19.06 25.93
N HIS A 326 -20.39 -19.81 26.76
CA HIS A 326 -21.55 -20.62 26.36
C HIS A 326 -22.85 -19.82 26.28
N LYS A 327 -22.99 -18.76 27.08
CA LYS A 327 -24.23 -17.98 27.15
C LYS A 327 -24.37 -17.02 25.96
N TYR A 328 -23.27 -16.45 25.54
CA TYR A 328 -23.21 -15.47 24.46
C TYR A 328 -22.11 -15.86 23.44
N PRO A 329 -22.37 -16.82 22.55
CA PRO A 329 -21.34 -17.41 21.69
C PRO A 329 -20.71 -16.44 20.69
N TYR A 330 -21.34 -15.31 20.40
CA TYR A 330 -20.76 -14.22 19.59
C TYR A 330 -19.61 -13.49 20.31
N LEU A 331 -19.56 -13.50 21.65
CA LEU A 331 -18.48 -12.85 22.40
C LEU A 331 -17.11 -13.50 22.14
N PRO A 332 -16.92 -14.81 22.35
CA PRO A 332 -15.64 -15.44 22.06
C PRO A 332 -15.28 -15.38 20.57
N VAL A 333 -16.26 -15.51 19.68
CA VAL A 333 -16.00 -15.42 18.23
C VAL A 333 -15.48 -14.04 17.86
N GLY A 334 -16.15 -12.97 18.29
CA GLY A 334 -15.70 -11.62 17.99
C GLY A 334 -14.37 -11.26 18.67
N TRP A 335 -14.17 -11.68 19.93
CA TRP A 335 -12.96 -11.38 20.70
C TRP A 335 -11.72 -12.10 20.13
N PHE A 336 -11.81 -13.41 19.90
CA PHE A 336 -10.70 -14.17 19.35
C PHE A 336 -10.48 -13.90 17.86
N TRP A 337 -11.51 -13.48 17.12
CA TRP A 337 -11.33 -12.90 15.78
C TRP A 337 -10.45 -11.65 15.87
N TYR A 338 -10.82 -10.68 16.70
CA TYR A 338 -10.06 -9.44 16.89
C TYR A 338 -8.60 -9.72 17.30
N LEU A 339 -8.40 -10.51 18.36
CA LEU A 339 -7.05 -10.83 18.84
C LEU A 339 -6.24 -11.59 17.77
N GLY A 340 -6.82 -12.65 17.20
CA GLY A 340 -6.12 -13.57 16.30
C GLY A 340 -5.74 -12.91 14.96
N THR A 341 -6.61 -12.07 14.40
CA THR A 341 -6.32 -11.44 13.10
C THR A 341 -5.32 -10.28 13.19
N LEU A 342 -5.10 -9.71 14.38
CA LEU A 342 -4.04 -8.71 14.61
C LEU A 342 -2.65 -9.33 14.82
N VAL A 343 -2.53 -10.61 15.21
CA VAL A 343 -1.24 -11.25 15.51
C VAL A 343 -0.17 -11.03 14.45
N PRO A 344 -0.42 -11.17 13.14
CA PRO A 344 0.60 -11.00 12.12
C PRO A 344 1.15 -9.58 12.01
N VAL A 345 0.42 -8.56 12.48
CA VAL A 345 0.73 -7.14 12.26
C VAL A 345 0.86 -6.31 13.53
N ILE A 346 0.66 -6.92 14.70
CA ILE A 346 0.70 -6.20 15.99
C ILE A 346 2.13 -5.82 16.43
N GLY A 347 3.17 -6.24 15.68
CA GLY A 347 4.55 -5.85 15.94
C GLY A 347 5.36 -6.85 16.78
N ILE A 348 4.87 -8.09 17.03
CA ILE A 348 5.68 -9.16 17.63
C ILE A 348 6.83 -9.53 16.67
N VAL A 349 6.51 -9.77 15.41
CA VAL A 349 7.46 -9.74 14.30
C VAL A 349 7.37 -8.37 13.68
N GLN A 350 8.40 -7.53 13.92
CA GLN A 350 8.39 -6.15 13.47
C GLN A 350 8.83 -6.06 12.02
N VAL A 351 7.90 -5.67 11.16
CA VAL A 351 8.15 -5.32 9.76
C VAL A 351 7.78 -3.84 9.58
N GLY A 352 8.75 -3.04 9.13
CA GLY A 352 8.62 -1.58 9.07
C GLY A 352 8.85 -0.88 10.42
N GLY A 353 8.82 0.44 10.43
CA GLY A 353 9.18 1.29 11.58
C GLY A 353 8.01 1.73 12.47
N GLN A 354 6.75 1.39 12.12
CA GLN A 354 5.56 1.86 12.85
C GLN A 354 5.24 1.00 14.07
N ALA A 355 4.79 1.64 15.14
CA ALA A 355 4.29 0.98 16.34
C ALA A 355 2.93 0.29 16.12
N MET A 356 2.05 0.93 15.34
CA MET A 356 0.73 0.46 14.91
C MET A 356 0.35 1.18 13.61
N ALA A 357 -0.73 0.74 12.93
CA ALA A 357 -1.28 1.42 11.77
C ALA A 357 -2.80 1.21 11.71
N ASP A 358 -3.55 2.22 11.32
CA ASP A 358 -5.02 2.14 11.28
C ASP A 358 -5.49 1.09 10.27
N ARG A 359 -4.78 0.91 9.14
CA ARG A 359 -5.01 -0.13 8.14
C ARG A 359 -4.98 -1.57 8.68
N TYR A 360 -4.33 -1.82 9.82
CA TYR A 360 -4.29 -3.15 10.44
C TYR A 360 -5.61 -3.53 11.09
N ALA A 361 -6.48 -2.57 11.39
CA ALA A 361 -7.78 -2.80 12.01
C ALA A 361 -8.88 -3.25 11.03
N TYR A 362 -8.67 -3.16 9.73
CA TYR A 362 -9.67 -3.38 8.68
C TYR A 362 -10.41 -4.73 8.80
N LEU A 363 -9.70 -5.83 8.99
CA LEU A 363 -10.27 -7.16 9.23
C LEU A 363 -10.61 -7.43 10.71
N PRO A 364 -9.75 -7.08 11.67
CA PRO A 364 -9.97 -7.33 13.08
C PRO A 364 -11.24 -6.68 13.64
N PHE A 365 -11.60 -5.50 13.17
CA PHE A 365 -12.78 -4.77 13.66
C PHE A 365 -14.10 -5.46 13.31
N ILE A 366 -14.14 -6.33 12.30
CA ILE A 366 -15.33 -7.16 12.02
C ILE A 366 -15.71 -7.97 13.28
N GLY A 367 -14.72 -8.55 13.98
CA GLY A 367 -14.95 -9.27 15.24
C GLY A 367 -15.53 -8.37 16.32
N LEU A 368 -15.03 -7.14 16.47
CA LEU A 368 -15.57 -6.18 17.43
C LEU A 368 -16.96 -5.69 17.04
N PHE A 369 -17.23 -5.48 15.76
CA PHE A 369 -18.58 -5.12 15.27
C PHE A 369 -19.60 -6.22 15.55
N ILE A 370 -19.20 -7.50 15.51
CA ILE A 370 -20.04 -8.63 15.95
C ILE A 370 -20.39 -8.45 17.44
N ILE A 371 -19.40 -8.23 18.31
CA ILE A 371 -19.63 -8.07 19.76
C ILE A 371 -20.56 -6.90 20.04
N VAL A 372 -20.27 -5.73 19.47
CA VAL A 372 -21.07 -4.50 19.66
C VAL A 372 -22.51 -4.73 19.21
N THR A 373 -22.71 -5.28 18.02
CA THR A 373 -24.05 -5.43 17.42
C THR A 373 -24.91 -6.43 18.15
N TRP A 374 -24.39 -7.64 18.42
CA TRP A 374 -25.15 -8.67 19.13
C TRP A 374 -25.29 -8.35 20.61
N GLY A 375 -24.23 -7.80 21.24
CA GLY A 375 -24.24 -7.39 22.65
C GLY A 375 -25.25 -6.27 22.92
N ALA A 376 -25.24 -5.23 22.10
CA ALA A 376 -26.24 -4.16 22.20
C ALA A 376 -27.66 -4.69 22.02
N ALA A 377 -27.89 -5.56 21.04
CA ALA A 377 -29.20 -6.17 20.82
C ALA A 377 -29.68 -6.97 22.04
N ASP A 378 -28.81 -7.75 22.69
CA ASP A 378 -29.18 -8.54 23.88
C ASP A 378 -29.41 -7.67 25.11
N ILE A 379 -28.60 -6.62 25.32
CA ILE A 379 -28.74 -5.68 26.46
C ILE A 379 -30.05 -4.90 26.36
N PHE A 380 -30.37 -4.41 25.16
CA PHE A 380 -31.48 -3.47 24.98
C PHE A 380 -32.82 -4.14 24.63
N LYS A 381 -32.84 -5.43 24.21
CA LYS A 381 -34.04 -6.16 23.76
C LYS A 381 -35.25 -6.03 24.67
N LYS A 382 -35.04 -5.96 25.99
CA LYS A 382 -36.11 -5.89 27.01
C LYS A 382 -36.28 -4.50 27.64
N ARG A 383 -35.41 -3.53 27.32
CA ARG A 383 -35.33 -2.26 28.05
C ARG A 383 -35.70 -1.04 27.19
N ILE A 384 -35.52 -1.12 25.88
CA ILE A 384 -35.65 0.01 24.95
C ILE A 384 -36.50 -0.41 23.74
N SER A 385 -37.37 0.48 23.28
CA SER A 385 -38.18 0.24 22.08
C SER A 385 -37.32 0.10 20.84
N ILE A 386 -37.75 -0.71 19.89
CA ILE A 386 -37.03 -0.93 18.63
C ILE A 386 -36.85 0.38 17.82
N LYS A 387 -37.78 1.32 17.95
CA LYS A 387 -37.70 2.63 17.30
C LYS A 387 -36.55 3.46 17.85
N ILE A 388 -36.32 3.45 19.16
CA ILE A 388 -35.21 4.17 19.81
C ILE A 388 -33.86 3.52 19.42
N ILE A 389 -33.79 2.17 19.39
CA ILE A 389 -32.58 1.48 18.94
C ILE A 389 -32.26 1.85 17.48
N ALA A 390 -33.26 1.87 16.60
CA ALA A 390 -33.09 2.26 15.21
C ALA A 390 -32.61 3.73 15.08
N MET A 391 -33.19 4.64 15.87
CA MET A 391 -32.77 6.04 15.90
C MET A 391 -31.32 6.20 16.37
N ILE A 392 -30.94 5.55 17.46
CA ILE A 392 -29.55 5.59 17.97
C ILE A 392 -28.59 5.01 16.93
N SER A 393 -28.94 3.87 16.31
CA SER A 393 -28.13 3.28 15.26
C SER A 393 -27.95 4.22 14.06
N ALA A 394 -29.01 4.91 13.63
CA ALA A 394 -28.95 5.89 12.55
C ALA A 394 -28.07 7.09 12.91
N LEU A 395 -28.14 7.59 14.14
CA LEU A 395 -27.29 8.69 14.62
C LEU A 395 -25.82 8.27 14.66
N ILE A 396 -25.51 7.05 15.12
CA ILE A 396 -24.14 6.52 15.11
C ILE A 396 -23.61 6.42 13.66
N ILE A 397 -24.41 5.87 12.75
CA ILE A 397 -24.05 5.75 11.33
C ILE A 397 -23.80 7.15 10.74
N LEU A 398 -24.68 8.12 10.99
CA LEU A 398 -24.52 9.49 10.50
C LEU A 398 -23.25 10.14 11.06
N ALA A 399 -23.01 10.05 12.36
CA ALA A 399 -21.80 10.59 12.99
C ALA A 399 -20.52 9.99 12.40
N LEU A 400 -20.45 8.66 12.27
CA LEU A 400 -19.31 7.97 11.68
C LEU A 400 -19.11 8.32 10.20
N THR A 401 -20.21 8.51 9.44
CA THR A 401 -20.14 8.95 8.02
C THR A 401 -19.50 10.33 7.93
N VAL A 402 -19.88 11.28 8.80
CA VAL A 402 -19.28 12.61 8.82
C VAL A 402 -17.79 12.55 9.19
N VAL A 403 -17.44 11.79 10.23
CA VAL A 403 -16.05 11.65 10.66
C VAL A 403 -15.21 10.97 9.58
N ALA A 404 -15.74 9.92 8.94
CA ALA A 404 -15.04 9.25 7.82
C ALA A 404 -14.85 10.21 6.63
N HIS A 405 -15.89 10.99 6.27
CA HIS A 405 -15.79 11.99 5.21
C HIS A 405 -14.71 13.03 5.51
N CYS A 406 -14.60 13.49 6.76
CA CYS A 406 -13.53 14.40 7.17
C CYS A 406 -12.17 13.73 7.14
N GLN A 407 -12.06 12.46 7.59
CA GLN A 407 -10.81 11.70 7.59
C GLN A 407 -10.30 11.43 6.17
N VAL A 408 -11.19 11.17 5.21
CA VAL A 408 -10.83 10.99 3.79
C VAL A 408 -10.13 12.22 3.22
N LYS A 409 -10.50 13.44 3.64
CA LYS A 409 -9.87 14.69 3.16
C LYS A 409 -8.38 14.77 3.43
N TYR A 410 -7.88 14.13 4.48
CA TYR A 410 -6.45 14.13 4.79
C TYR A 410 -5.61 13.33 3.79
N TRP A 411 -6.26 12.48 2.97
CA TRP A 411 -5.62 11.68 1.92
C TRP A 411 -5.61 12.36 0.53
N ARG A 412 -5.93 13.66 0.48
CA ARG A 412 -6.02 14.41 -0.78
C ARG A 412 -4.68 14.56 -1.49
N ASP A 413 -3.63 14.85 -0.74
CA ASP A 413 -2.27 15.06 -1.21
C ASP A 413 -1.26 14.84 -0.07
N THR A 414 0.01 14.71 -0.43
CA THR A 414 1.12 14.43 0.49
C THR A 414 1.26 15.48 1.58
N PHE A 415 1.14 16.76 1.24
CA PHE A 415 1.25 17.87 2.18
C PHE A 415 0.16 17.81 3.25
N THR A 416 -1.09 17.64 2.82
CA THR A 416 -2.25 17.56 3.72
C THR A 416 -2.13 16.35 4.67
N LEU A 417 -1.69 15.19 4.15
CA LEU A 417 -1.54 13.97 4.93
C LEU A 417 -0.49 14.12 6.04
N PHE A 418 0.71 14.60 5.69
CA PHE A 418 1.78 14.75 6.67
C PHE A 418 1.57 15.92 7.62
N SER A 419 0.93 17.02 7.16
CA SER A 419 0.51 18.11 8.04
C SER A 419 -0.46 17.60 9.13
N HIS A 420 -1.49 16.84 8.75
CA HIS A 420 -2.38 16.21 9.71
C HIS A 420 -1.65 15.26 10.65
N THR A 421 -0.78 14.41 10.11
CA THR A 421 0.00 13.43 10.89
C THR A 421 0.87 14.12 11.95
N LEU A 422 1.53 15.22 11.61
CA LEU A 422 2.34 16.02 12.54
C LEU A 422 1.49 16.67 13.63
N ASN A 423 0.25 17.06 13.32
CA ASN A 423 -0.66 17.66 14.28
C ASN A 423 -1.18 16.66 15.34
N VAL A 424 -1.34 15.38 14.95
CA VAL A 424 -1.95 14.35 15.81
C VAL A 424 -0.94 13.37 16.43
N THR A 425 0.33 13.43 16.01
CA THR A 425 1.41 12.61 16.56
C THR A 425 2.54 13.47 17.10
N LYS A 426 3.35 12.91 18.01
CA LYS A 426 4.54 13.58 18.56
C LYS A 426 5.81 12.85 18.11
N ASN A 427 6.89 13.60 17.92
CA ASN A 427 8.21 13.06 17.61
C ASN A 427 8.20 12.11 16.39
N ASN A 428 7.47 12.50 15.36
CA ASN A 428 7.25 11.65 14.20
C ASN A 428 8.29 11.92 13.10
N PHE A 429 9.40 11.20 13.17
CA PHE A 429 10.52 11.30 12.23
C PHE A 429 10.05 11.12 10.76
N ILE A 430 9.22 10.13 10.49
CA ILE A 430 8.72 9.81 9.13
C ILE A 430 7.81 10.93 8.61
N ALA A 431 6.97 11.49 9.46
CA ALA A 431 6.09 12.59 9.04
C ALA A 431 6.88 13.88 8.75
N HIS A 432 7.93 14.17 9.52
CA HIS A 432 8.84 15.28 9.22
C HIS A 432 9.58 15.05 7.89
N ASN A 433 10.04 13.82 7.61
CA ASN A 433 10.69 13.48 6.34
C ASN A 433 9.75 13.65 5.14
N GLY A 434 8.52 13.15 5.25
CA GLY A 434 7.51 13.29 4.20
C GLY A 434 7.15 14.75 3.94
N MET A 435 6.97 15.55 5.00
CA MET A 435 6.69 16.97 4.90
C MET A 435 7.86 17.72 4.25
N ALA A 436 9.09 17.49 4.72
CA ALA A 436 10.29 18.14 4.16
C ALA A 436 10.48 17.81 2.68
N SER A 437 10.30 16.55 2.30
CA SER A 437 10.40 16.11 0.89
C SER A 437 9.35 16.79 0.00
N GLU A 438 8.14 16.98 0.51
CA GLU A 438 7.07 17.65 -0.22
C GLU A 438 7.31 19.16 -0.33
N LEU A 439 7.83 19.79 0.73
CA LEU A 439 8.21 21.21 0.73
C LEU A 439 9.33 21.49 -0.27
N LEU A 440 10.31 20.58 -0.42
CA LEU A 440 11.34 20.71 -1.47
C LEU A 440 10.75 20.67 -2.88
N LYS A 441 9.72 19.84 -3.14
CA LYS A 441 9.02 19.83 -4.43
C LYS A 441 8.26 21.13 -4.72
N GLN A 442 7.83 21.83 -3.66
CA GLN A 442 7.15 23.12 -3.72
C GLN A 442 8.11 24.31 -3.70
N ASP A 443 9.42 24.08 -3.81
CA ASP A 443 10.50 25.09 -3.72
C ASP A 443 10.54 25.87 -2.39
N LYS A 444 9.94 25.31 -1.32
CA LYS A 444 9.95 25.87 0.05
C LYS A 444 11.14 25.34 0.84
N ILE A 445 12.34 25.71 0.41
CA ILE A 445 13.59 25.09 0.85
C ILE A 445 13.85 25.31 2.33
N GLU A 446 13.66 26.52 2.86
CA GLU A 446 13.93 26.84 4.27
C GLU A 446 12.99 26.11 5.23
N GLU A 447 11.70 25.98 4.85
CA GLU A 447 10.75 25.22 5.63
C GLU A 447 11.15 23.72 5.65
N ALA A 448 11.59 23.17 4.51
CA ALA A 448 12.08 21.80 4.43
C ALA A 448 13.29 21.56 5.33
N ILE A 449 14.29 22.47 5.32
CA ILE A 449 15.47 22.41 6.20
C ILE A 449 15.05 22.44 7.67
N THR A 450 14.03 23.22 8.03
CA THR A 450 13.50 23.24 9.39
C THR A 450 13.02 21.87 9.84
N HIS A 451 12.27 21.17 8.99
CA HIS A 451 11.79 19.81 9.27
C HIS A 451 12.96 18.81 9.36
N TYR A 452 13.95 18.88 8.47
CA TYR A 452 15.15 18.03 8.57
C TYR A 452 15.95 18.29 9.85
N ASN A 453 16.06 19.53 10.30
CA ASN A 453 16.69 19.85 11.58
C ASN A 453 15.95 19.24 12.77
N VAL A 454 14.62 19.22 12.76
CA VAL A 454 13.84 18.50 13.77
C VAL A 454 14.18 17.01 13.75
N MET A 455 14.33 16.40 12.57
CA MET A 455 14.71 14.99 12.44
C MET A 455 16.11 14.72 13.03
N LEU A 456 17.08 15.63 12.87
CA LEU A 456 18.41 15.53 13.50
C LEU A 456 18.33 15.57 15.03
N ILE A 457 17.39 16.33 15.59
CA ILE A 457 17.15 16.35 17.04
C ILE A 457 16.52 15.02 17.50
N LEU A 458 15.60 14.45 16.71
CA LEU A 458 14.92 13.20 17.04
C LEU A 458 15.83 11.97 16.92
N ASP A 459 16.69 11.94 15.90
CA ASP A 459 17.68 10.89 15.70
C ASP A 459 18.99 11.48 15.13
N PRO A 460 19.94 11.88 16.00
CA PRO A 460 21.21 12.46 15.58
C PRO A 460 22.15 11.49 14.84
N LYS A 461 21.83 10.18 14.83
CA LYS A 461 22.64 9.17 14.15
C LYS A 461 22.15 8.83 12.76
N SER A 462 20.98 9.33 12.38
CA SER A 462 20.41 9.10 11.05
C SER A 462 21.11 9.97 10.01
N ASP A 463 21.48 9.37 8.88
CA ASP A 463 22.01 10.08 7.70
C ASP A 463 20.88 10.74 6.87
N ILE A 464 19.65 10.26 6.95
CA ILE A 464 18.51 10.70 6.15
C ILE A 464 18.30 12.22 6.17
N PRO A 465 18.24 12.91 7.32
CA PRO A 465 18.03 14.35 7.34
C PRO A 465 19.22 15.13 6.74
N LEU A 466 20.45 14.64 6.88
CA LEU A 466 21.61 15.25 6.23
C LEU A 466 21.54 15.10 4.70
N VAL A 467 21.11 13.95 4.19
CA VAL A 467 20.85 13.77 2.76
C VAL A 467 19.78 14.76 2.28
N GLY A 468 18.71 14.94 3.04
CA GLY A 468 17.65 15.91 2.75
C GLY A 468 18.16 17.37 2.72
N ILE A 469 18.96 17.77 3.70
CA ILE A 469 19.58 19.10 3.76
C ILE A 469 20.57 19.30 2.60
N GLY A 470 21.39 18.31 2.30
CA GLY A 470 22.30 18.35 1.15
C GLY A 470 21.55 18.53 -0.18
N ARG A 471 20.41 17.87 -0.36
CA ARG A 471 19.51 18.10 -1.52
C ARG A 471 18.94 19.51 -1.53
N ALA A 472 18.55 20.04 -0.37
CA ALA A 472 18.07 21.42 -0.24
C ALA A 472 19.13 22.43 -0.69
N PHE A 473 20.38 22.29 -0.26
CA PHE A 473 21.51 23.12 -0.70
C PHE A 473 21.80 22.96 -2.20
N SER A 474 21.71 21.74 -2.73
CA SER A 474 21.87 21.49 -4.17
C SER A 474 20.82 22.23 -5.00
N ILE A 475 19.56 22.24 -4.58
CA ILE A 475 18.47 22.97 -5.25
C ILE A 475 18.72 24.48 -5.20
N LYS A 476 19.25 25.01 -4.09
CA LYS A 476 19.65 26.43 -3.98
C LYS A 476 20.90 26.79 -4.82
N GLY A 477 21.58 25.80 -5.40
CA GLY A 477 22.86 26.02 -6.10
C GLY A 477 24.06 26.16 -5.17
N GLU A 478 23.90 25.94 -3.88
CA GLU A 478 24.96 25.99 -2.85
C GLU A 478 25.75 24.66 -2.84
N ASN A 479 26.42 24.38 -3.98
CA ASN A 479 27.01 23.07 -4.25
C ASN A 479 28.10 22.65 -3.24
N ASP A 480 28.93 23.57 -2.75
CA ASP A 480 29.97 23.25 -1.76
C ASP A 480 29.34 22.86 -0.40
N ALA A 481 28.27 23.54 0.01
CA ALA A 481 27.52 23.20 1.21
C ALA A 481 26.83 21.83 1.06
N ALA A 482 26.26 21.55 -0.12
CA ALA A 482 25.67 20.26 -0.44
C ALA A 482 26.70 19.12 -0.32
N ILE A 483 27.87 19.25 -0.94
CA ILE A 483 28.98 18.28 -0.88
C ILE A 483 29.42 18.05 0.57
N ALA A 484 29.62 19.13 1.35
CA ALA A 484 30.02 19.02 2.76
C ALA A 484 28.98 18.24 3.56
N THR A 485 27.69 18.50 3.33
CA THR A 485 26.58 17.87 4.02
C THR A 485 26.43 16.39 3.64
N PHE A 486 26.54 16.03 2.35
CA PHE A 486 26.51 14.63 1.91
C PHE A 486 27.70 13.84 2.48
N ARG A 487 28.89 14.45 2.55
CA ARG A 487 30.06 13.83 3.20
C ARG A 487 29.84 13.62 4.70
N GLN A 488 29.10 14.51 5.39
CA GLN A 488 28.70 14.27 6.77
C GLN A 488 27.71 13.11 6.88
N ALA A 489 26.73 13.00 5.97
CA ALA A 489 25.84 11.85 5.91
C ALA A 489 26.61 10.54 5.74
N LEU A 490 27.59 10.50 4.83
CA LEU A 490 28.45 9.33 4.59
C LEU A 490 29.38 8.98 5.75
N LYS A 491 29.73 9.94 6.62
CA LYS A 491 30.44 9.63 7.87
C LYS A 491 29.54 8.89 8.88
N LEU A 492 28.23 9.18 8.90
CA LEU A 492 27.26 8.47 9.74
C LEU A 492 26.91 7.10 9.15
N ASN A 493 26.68 7.05 7.85
CA ASN A 493 26.32 5.85 7.13
C ASN A 493 27.12 5.74 5.81
N PRO A 494 28.26 5.04 5.80
CA PRO A 494 29.07 4.85 4.60
C PRO A 494 28.39 4.02 3.50
N GLU A 495 27.29 3.34 3.82
CA GLU A 495 26.49 2.53 2.88
C GLU A 495 25.23 3.26 2.41
N SER A 496 25.14 4.58 2.60
CA SER A 496 24.00 5.39 2.16
C SER A 496 24.01 5.57 0.64
N ILE A 497 23.21 4.77 -0.05
CA ILE A 497 23.07 4.80 -1.52
C ILE A 497 22.63 6.18 -1.98
N GLU A 498 21.67 6.78 -1.26
CA GLU A 498 21.14 8.10 -1.59
C GLU A 498 22.17 9.21 -1.41
N ALA A 499 23.01 9.12 -0.37
CA ALA A 499 24.08 10.08 -0.16
C ALA A 499 25.14 10.02 -1.28
N HIS A 500 25.60 8.81 -1.66
CA HIS A 500 26.51 8.61 -2.77
C HIS A 500 25.91 9.10 -4.09
N HIS A 501 24.66 8.75 -4.40
CA HIS A 501 23.97 9.19 -5.60
C HIS A 501 23.89 10.71 -5.70
N ASN A 502 23.41 11.39 -4.65
CA ASN A 502 23.24 12.84 -4.66
C ASN A 502 24.58 13.58 -4.65
N LEU A 503 25.59 13.07 -3.94
CA LEU A 503 26.96 13.60 -4.01
C LEU A 503 27.52 13.49 -5.43
N GLY A 504 27.37 12.32 -6.07
CA GLY A 504 27.78 12.11 -7.45
C GLY A 504 27.08 13.07 -8.41
N PHE A 505 25.79 13.35 -8.21
CA PHE A 505 25.01 14.28 -9.01
C PHE A 505 25.55 15.73 -8.90
N VAL A 506 25.81 16.21 -7.69
CA VAL A 506 26.37 17.56 -7.49
C VAL A 506 27.79 17.68 -8.06
N LEU A 507 28.63 16.67 -7.86
CA LEU A 507 29.99 16.62 -8.45
C LEU A 507 29.93 16.62 -9.99
N PHE A 508 28.99 15.90 -10.61
CA PHE A 508 28.75 15.90 -12.04
C PHE A 508 28.34 17.29 -12.56
N GLN A 509 27.46 18.00 -11.85
CA GLN A 509 27.06 19.37 -12.21
C GLN A 509 28.26 20.33 -12.15
N MET A 510 29.13 20.18 -11.16
CA MET A 510 30.36 20.98 -11.01
C MET A 510 31.48 20.59 -11.99
N GLY A 511 31.29 19.57 -12.83
CA GLY A 511 32.29 19.09 -13.77
C GLY A 511 33.39 18.23 -13.13
N ARG A 512 33.27 17.85 -11.86
CA ARG A 512 34.22 16.96 -11.14
C ARG A 512 33.92 15.50 -11.49
N LEU A 513 34.13 15.16 -12.78
CA LEU A 513 33.60 13.93 -13.38
C LEU A 513 34.21 12.65 -12.77
N ASP A 514 35.51 12.64 -12.47
CA ASP A 514 36.13 11.45 -11.88
C ASP A 514 35.56 11.12 -10.49
N GLU A 515 35.35 12.15 -9.67
CA GLU A 515 34.73 11.97 -8.36
C GLU A 515 33.26 11.56 -8.48
N ALA A 516 32.50 12.14 -9.42
CA ALA A 516 31.12 11.77 -9.67
C ALA A 516 31.00 10.29 -10.07
N ILE A 517 31.89 9.82 -10.96
CA ILE A 517 31.93 8.42 -11.40
C ILE A 517 32.20 7.49 -10.21
N ALA A 518 33.17 7.84 -9.33
CA ALA A 518 33.49 7.04 -8.17
C ALA A 518 32.29 6.90 -7.21
N GLU A 519 31.57 8.01 -6.99
CA GLU A 519 30.39 8.03 -6.10
C GLU A 519 29.22 7.21 -6.72
N TYR A 520 28.97 7.33 -8.03
CA TYR A 520 27.95 6.50 -8.70
C TYR A 520 28.32 5.02 -8.70
N GLN A 521 29.59 4.67 -8.93
CA GLN A 521 30.06 3.29 -8.86
C GLN A 521 29.85 2.71 -7.45
N LYS A 522 30.14 3.51 -6.41
CA LYS A 522 29.90 3.10 -5.02
C LYS A 522 28.43 2.85 -4.73
N ALA A 523 27.55 3.74 -5.19
CA ALA A 523 26.10 3.54 -5.09
C ALA A 523 25.62 2.26 -5.82
N ILE A 524 26.20 1.95 -6.99
CA ILE A 524 25.90 0.74 -7.76
C ILE A 524 26.40 -0.53 -7.05
N GLU A 525 27.58 -0.51 -6.45
CA GLU A 525 28.09 -1.63 -5.64
C GLU A 525 27.14 -1.98 -4.50
N LEU A 526 26.52 -0.97 -3.87
CA LEU A 526 25.57 -1.13 -2.78
C LEU A 526 24.18 -1.60 -3.26
N ASN A 527 23.75 -1.13 -4.44
CA ASN A 527 22.47 -1.53 -5.06
C ASN A 527 22.57 -1.53 -6.58
N GLY A 528 22.88 -2.69 -7.14
CA GLY A 528 23.01 -2.89 -8.58
C GLY A 528 21.71 -2.90 -9.39
N ASP A 529 20.54 -2.81 -8.74
CA ASP A 529 19.23 -2.90 -9.42
C ASP A 529 18.58 -1.52 -9.68
N ASN A 530 19.33 -0.43 -9.57
CA ASN A 530 18.82 0.91 -9.79
C ASN A 530 19.23 1.47 -11.18
N PRO A 531 18.32 1.50 -12.18
CA PRO A 531 18.65 1.96 -13.53
C PRO A 531 19.05 3.43 -13.60
N THR A 532 18.58 4.27 -12.65
CA THR A 532 18.93 5.70 -12.61
C THR A 532 20.42 5.91 -12.32
N LEU A 533 21.00 5.07 -11.44
CA LEU A 533 22.44 5.15 -11.14
C LEU A 533 23.29 4.83 -12.38
N TYR A 534 22.92 3.80 -13.14
CA TYR A 534 23.61 3.46 -14.38
C TYR A 534 23.46 4.53 -15.46
N ASN A 535 22.27 5.13 -15.58
CA ASN A 535 22.06 6.23 -16.53
C ASN A 535 22.91 7.45 -16.15
N ASN A 536 22.98 7.82 -14.86
CA ASN A 536 23.82 8.93 -14.39
C ASN A 536 25.31 8.63 -14.55
N LEU A 537 25.75 7.40 -14.30
CA LEU A 537 27.10 6.95 -14.59
C LEU A 537 27.42 7.04 -16.08
N GLY A 538 26.48 6.62 -16.94
CA GLY A 538 26.60 6.79 -18.40
C GLY A 538 26.74 8.23 -18.83
N ASN A 539 25.94 9.15 -18.25
CA ASN A 539 26.04 10.59 -18.50
C ASN A 539 27.42 11.15 -18.09
N ALA A 540 27.97 10.68 -16.95
CA ALA A 540 29.29 11.10 -16.48
C ALA A 540 30.41 10.61 -17.43
N PHE A 541 30.35 9.35 -17.88
CA PHE A 541 31.29 8.83 -18.87
C PHE A 541 31.18 9.53 -20.23
N ALA A 542 29.96 9.77 -20.72
CA ALA A 542 29.75 10.48 -21.98
C ALA A 542 30.30 11.90 -21.91
N LYS A 543 30.07 12.64 -20.82
CA LYS A 543 30.62 13.98 -20.60
C LYS A 543 32.14 13.98 -20.50
N GLN A 544 32.76 12.87 -20.10
CA GLN A 544 34.21 12.67 -20.06
C GLN A 544 34.80 12.22 -21.40
N GLY A 545 33.97 11.94 -22.42
CA GLY A 545 34.37 11.39 -23.71
C GLY A 545 34.69 9.89 -23.71
N LYS A 546 34.31 9.18 -22.67
CA LYS A 546 34.44 7.72 -22.53
C LYS A 546 33.20 7.02 -23.10
N ASP A 547 33.04 7.11 -24.43
CA ASP A 547 31.81 6.67 -25.11
C ASP A 547 31.51 5.17 -24.96
N ILE A 548 32.55 4.32 -24.90
CA ILE A 548 32.36 2.87 -24.75
C ILE A 548 31.82 2.52 -23.37
N GLU A 549 32.36 3.15 -22.33
CA GLU A 549 31.92 3.00 -20.95
C GLU A 549 30.49 3.55 -20.77
N ALA A 550 30.18 4.68 -21.41
CA ALA A 550 28.84 5.27 -21.42
C ALA A 550 27.82 4.28 -22.02
N ILE A 551 28.12 3.67 -23.18
CA ILE A 551 27.26 2.67 -23.83
C ILE A 551 27.02 1.47 -22.90
N LYS A 552 28.06 0.97 -22.23
CA LYS A 552 27.94 -0.14 -21.26
C LYS A 552 26.99 0.24 -20.12
N ALA A 553 27.14 1.44 -19.57
CA ALA A 553 26.31 1.92 -18.47
C ALA A 553 24.85 2.10 -18.91
N TYR A 554 24.57 2.73 -20.06
CA TYR A 554 23.19 2.87 -20.55
C TYR A 554 22.55 1.51 -20.88
N ASN A 555 23.30 0.57 -21.47
CA ASN A 555 22.79 -0.77 -21.71
C ASN A 555 22.48 -1.50 -20.40
N ALA A 556 23.26 -1.32 -19.33
CA ALA A 556 22.94 -1.85 -18.00
C ALA A 556 21.66 -1.21 -17.44
N ALA A 557 21.46 0.09 -17.61
CA ALA A 557 20.21 0.76 -17.24
C ALA A 557 19.01 0.17 -18.01
N LEU A 558 19.16 -0.03 -19.33
CA LEU A 558 18.11 -0.57 -20.21
C LEU A 558 17.84 -2.07 -19.97
N LEU A 559 18.83 -2.82 -19.48
CA LEU A 559 18.61 -4.22 -19.06
C LEU A 559 17.66 -4.30 -17.87
N ILE A 560 17.79 -3.36 -16.92
CA ILE A 560 16.93 -3.27 -15.74
C ILE A 560 15.57 -2.64 -16.11
N ARG A 561 15.59 -1.51 -16.85
CA ARG A 561 14.40 -0.78 -17.30
C ARG A 561 14.38 -0.63 -18.83
N PRO A 562 13.87 -1.64 -19.56
CA PRO A 562 13.88 -1.61 -21.03
C PRO A 562 13.04 -0.49 -21.68
N ARG A 563 12.11 0.09 -20.94
CA ARG A 563 11.21 1.16 -21.40
C ARG A 563 11.59 2.52 -20.77
N ASP A 564 12.87 2.85 -20.77
CA ASP A 564 13.37 4.15 -20.29
C ASP A 564 13.70 5.06 -21.49
N ALA A 565 12.79 6.00 -21.79
CA ALA A 565 12.97 6.93 -22.91
C ALA A 565 14.24 7.79 -22.77
N GLY A 566 14.59 8.19 -21.54
CA GLY A 566 15.81 8.96 -21.26
C GLY A 566 17.08 8.17 -21.55
N ALA A 567 17.15 6.91 -21.09
CA ALA A 567 18.30 6.05 -21.33
C ALA A 567 18.46 5.72 -22.84
N HIS A 568 17.36 5.45 -23.56
CA HIS A 568 17.39 5.29 -25.02
C HIS A 568 17.87 6.55 -25.73
N ASN A 569 17.36 7.73 -25.34
CA ASN A 569 17.82 9.01 -25.90
C ASN A 569 19.33 9.22 -25.67
N ASN A 570 19.81 9.01 -24.44
CA ASN A 570 21.20 9.22 -24.07
C ASN A 570 22.14 8.22 -24.78
N LEU A 571 21.73 6.95 -24.89
CA LEU A 571 22.44 5.95 -25.69
C LEU A 571 22.47 6.35 -27.18
N GLY A 572 21.34 6.82 -27.73
CA GLY A 572 21.26 7.34 -29.10
C GLY A 572 22.22 8.48 -29.36
N MET A 573 22.37 9.41 -28.40
CA MET A 573 23.32 10.54 -28.51
C MET A 573 24.79 10.06 -28.60
N VAL A 574 25.20 9.12 -27.76
CA VAL A 574 26.56 8.57 -27.76
C VAL A 574 26.81 7.75 -29.04
N LEU A 575 25.84 6.98 -29.51
CA LEU A 575 25.94 6.22 -30.76
C LEU A 575 26.04 7.18 -31.97
N MET A 576 25.33 8.32 -31.97
CA MET A 576 25.44 9.36 -32.98
C MET A 576 26.84 9.98 -33.00
N HIS A 577 27.42 10.26 -31.83
CA HIS A 577 28.77 10.75 -31.67
C HIS A 577 29.83 9.79 -32.29
N LEU A 578 29.59 8.47 -32.13
CA LEU A 578 30.41 7.43 -32.73
C LEU A 578 30.07 7.10 -34.20
N TYR A 579 29.26 7.91 -34.87
CA TYR A 579 28.78 7.71 -36.24
C TYR A 579 28.01 6.42 -36.49
N LYS A 580 27.52 5.74 -35.44
CA LYS A 580 26.68 4.55 -35.52
C LYS A 580 25.21 4.93 -35.75
N TYR A 581 24.94 5.59 -36.88
CA TYR A 581 23.66 6.24 -37.14
C TYR A 581 22.46 5.31 -37.11
N ASP A 582 22.57 4.08 -37.63
CA ASP A 582 21.44 3.15 -37.68
C ASP A 582 21.03 2.66 -36.27
N GLU A 583 22.02 2.48 -35.39
CA GLU A 583 21.76 2.14 -33.98
C GLU A 583 21.17 3.35 -33.22
N ALA A 584 21.69 4.54 -33.49
CA ALA A 584 21.18 5.79 -32.91
C ALA A 584 19.71 6.03 -33.31
N ILE A 585 19.36 5.88 -34.59
CA ILE A 585 17.98 6.00 -35.09
C ILE A 585 17.03 5.05 -34.36
N ARG A 586 17.43 3.79 -34.18
CA ARG A 586 16.60 2.81 -33.45
C ARG A 586 16.33 3.27 -32.03
N ASN A 587 17.35 3.77 -31.33
CA ASN A 587 17.20 4.22 -29.95
C ASN A 587 16.37 5.51 -29.85
N PHE A 588 16.55 6.50 -30.73
CA PHE A 588 15.69 7.70 -30.74
C PHE A 588 14.24 7.37 -31.09
N LYS A 589 13.99 6.47 -32.05
CA LYS A 589 12.64 6.02 -32.39
C LYS A 589 11.99 5.30 -31.21
N GLU A 590 12.74 4.51 -30.44
CA GLU A 590 12.23 3.86 -29.23
C GLU A 590 11.94 4.89 -28.13
N ALA A 591 12.81 5.89 -27.94
CA ALA A 591 12.56 6.98 -27.00
C ALA A 591 11.27 7.76 -27.34
N ILE A 592 11.04 8.06 -28.63
CA ILE A 592 9.82 8.72 -29.11
C ILE A 592 8.60 7.80 -28.97
N HIS A 593 8.73 6.51 -29.25
CA HIS A 593 7.66 5.53 -29.05
C HIS A 593 7.21 5.46 -27.58
N LEU A 594 8.18 5.51 -26.68
CA LEU A 594 7.92 5.48 -25.23
C LEU A 594 7.36 6.80 -24.71
N GLN A 595 7.86 7.91 -25.22
CA GLN A 595 7.44 9.27 -24.86
C GLN A 595 7.32 10.12 -26.11
N PRO A 596 6.13 10.21 -26.74
CA PRO A 596 5.92 10.96 -27.98
C PRO A 596 6.28 12.44 -27.93
N GLU A 597 6.29 13.03 -26.74
CA GLU A 597 6.67 14.44 -26.52
C GLU A 597 8.13 14.59 -26.03
N TYR A 598 9.04 13.72 -26.44
CA TYR A 598 10.46 13.81 -26.09
C TYR A 598 11.22 14.69 -27.10
N ALA A 599 11.20 16.00 -26.90
CA ALA A 599 11.76 17.00 -27.85
C ALA A 599 13.21 16.70 -28.28
N ASN A 600 14.08 16.30 -27.32
CA ASN A 600 15.49 15.99 -27.62
C ASN A 600 15.62 14.81 -28.60
N ALA A 601 14.85 13.74 -28.42
CA ALA A 601 14.90 12.58 -29.30
C ALA A 601 14.43 12.93 -30.72
N HIS A 602 13.38 13.73 -30.86
CA HIS A 602 12.94 14.24 -32.13
C HIS A 602 14.03 15.11 -32.81
N PHE A 603 14.65 15.98 -32.05
CA PHE A 603 15.71 16.87 -32.57
C PHE A 603 16.91 16.08 -33.10
N TYR A 604 17.48 15.18 -32.26
CA TYR A 604 18.65 14.40 -32.68
C TYR A 604 18.33 13.40 -33.80
N LEU A 605 17.13 12.86 -33.84
CA LEU A 605 16.67 12.00 -34.93
C LEU A 605 16.62 12.83 -36.25
N SER A 606 16.10 14.05 -36.21
CA SER A 606 16.06 14.93 -37.39
C SER A 606 17.46 15.20 -37.93
N GLU A 607 18.43 15.47 -37.05
CA GLU A 607 19.83 15.72 -37.44
C GLU A 607 20.47 14.53 -38.17
N ILE A 608 20.23 13.29 -37.68
CA ILE A 608 20.75 12.08 -38.34
C ILE A 608 20.06 11.87 -39.69
N LEU A 609 18.74 12.01 -39.76
CA LEU A 609 17.96 11.84 -40.98
C LEU A 609 18.38 12.84 -42.07
N LYS A 610 18.63 14.09 -41.68
CA LYS A 610 19.17 15.12 -42.56
C LYS A 610 20.54 14.73 -43.16
N ARG A 611 21.46 14.19 -42.34
CA ARG A 611 22.77 13.69 -42.80
C ARG A 611 22.65 12.46 -43.72
N LYS A 612 21.58 11.66 -43.57
CA LYS A 612 21.29 10.51 -44.45
C LYS A 612 20.51 10.91 -45.72
N GLY A 613 20.21 12.19 -45.93
CA GLY A 613 19.47 12.67 -47.10
C GLY A 613 17.96 12.44 -47.05
N LEU A 614 17.41 12.03 -45.91
CA LEU A 614 15.98 11.79 -45.70
C LEU A 614 15.27 13.06 -45.24
N SER A 615 15.28 14.09 -46.13
CA SER A 615 14.89 15.47 -45.78
C SER A 615 13.45 15.59 -45.28
N ALA A 616 12.48 14.85 -45.84
CA ALA A 616 11.08 14.96 -45.47
C ALA A 616 10.84 14.43 -44.04
N GLU A 617 11.43 13.27 -43.68
CA GLU A 617 11.33 12.74 -42.32
C GLU A 617 12.10 13.62 -41.32
N ALA A 618 13.23 14.18 -41.73
CA ALA A 618 14.02 15.10 -40.91
C ALA A 618 13.22 16.35 -40.55
N GLU A 619 12.54 16.95 -41.53
CA GLU A 619 11.70 18.13 -41.33
C GLU A 619 10.52 17.86 -40.41
N TYR A 620 9.87 16.71 -40.58
CA TYR A 620 8.79 16.31 -39.68
C TYR A 620 9.27 16.26 -38.21
N HIS A 621 10.38 15.55 -37.93
CA HIS A 621 10.89 15.42 -36.56
C HIS A 621 11.42 16.75 -36.02
N LEU A 622 12.01 17.63 -36.84
CA LEU A 622 12.41 18.97 -36.42
C LEU A 622 11.20 19.82 -36.03
N ASN A 623 10.13 19.79 -36.83
CA ASN A 623 8.91 20.52 -36.53
C ASN A 623 8.25 20.03 -35.24
N GLU A 624 8.24 18.70 -34.98
CA GLU A 624 7.79 18.15 -33.72
C GLU A 624 8.67 18.59 -32.55
N ALA A 625 10.00 18.58 -32.67
CA ALA A 625 10.90 19.09 -31.64
C ALA A 625 10.60 20.56 -31.30
N ILE A 626 10.40 21.40 -32.31
CA ILE A 626 10.07 22.82 -32.15
C ILE A 626 8.67 23.00 -31.54
N ARG A 627 7.68 22.18 -31.93
CA ARG A 627 6.34 22.19 -31.36
C ARG A 627 6.36 21.91 -29.86
N ILE A 628 7.18 20.93 -29.46
CA ILE A 628 7.29 20.50 -28.04
C ILE A 628 8.14 21.52 -27.25
N ASN A 629 9.29 21.98 -27.81
CA ASN A 629 10.14 22.99 -27.20
C ASN A 629 10.63 24.01 -28.27
N SER A 630 10.11 25.22 -28.16
CA SER A 630 10.40 26.32 -29.10
C SER A 630 11.89 26.76 -29.15
N GLU A 631 12.71 26.40 -28.18
CA GLU A 631 14.14 26.71 -28.15
C GLU A 631 14.89 26.08 -29.35
N TYR A 632 14.43 24.91 -29.85
CA TYR A 632 15.03 24.24 -30.99
C TYR A 632 14.95 25.03 -32.28
N LYS A 633 14.01 25.97 -32.42
CA LYS A 633 13.93 26.88 -33.54
C LYS A 633 15.17 27.79 -33.66
N ASN A 634 15.77 28.17 -32.55
CA ASN A 634 16.96 29.00 -32.49
C ASN A 634 18.23 28.20 -32.79
N ILE A 635 18.29 26.95 -32.35
CA ILE A 635 19.42 26.04 -32.58
C ILE A 635 19.53 25.71 -34.07
N ASP A 636 18.41 25.40 -34.74
CA ASP A 636 18.38 25.13 -36.18
C ASP A 636 18.85 26.37 -37.00
N LYS A 637 18.41 27.57 -36.60
CA LYS A 637 18.88 28.83 -37.24
C LYS A 637 20.38 29.09 -37.05
N LEU A 638 20.98 28.72 -35.94
CA LEU A 638 22.41 28.85 -35.67
C LEU A 638 23.22 27.85 -36.51
N GLN A 639 22.74 26.61 -36.61
CA GLN A 639 23.39 25.57 -37.41
C GLN A 639 23.27 25.84 -38.93
N SER A 640 22.13 26.33 -39.40
CA SER A 640 21.96 26.71 -40.80
C SER A 640 22.88 27.88 -41.21
N ARG A 641 23.14 28.84 -40.32
CA ARG A 641 24.10 29.93 -40.54
C ARG A 641 25.56 29.45 -40.61
N HIS A 642 25.94 28.42 -39.85
CA HIS A 642 27.29 27.84 -39.87
C HIS A 642 27.56 27.00 -41.12
N ASN A 643 26.51 26.42 -41.73
CA ASN A 643 26.63 25.64 -42.99
C ASN A 643 26.59 26.48 -44.26
N ILE A 644 26.20 27.75 -44.19
CA ILE A 644 26.24 28.70 -45.34
C ILE A 644 27.63 29.35 -45.48
N GLY A 645 28.52 29.17 -44.47
CA GLY A 645 29.87 29.72 -44.45
C GLY A 645 30.99 28.73 -44.83
N LYS A 646 30.65 27.52 -45.28
CA LYS A 646 31.54 26.54 -45.90
C LYS A 646 31.07 26.23 -47.31
#